data_95d1ff901c982f1f9a6fbbb498d171fe
#
_entry.id   95d1ff901c982f1f9a6fbbb498d171fe
#
_cell.length_a   1.000
_cell.length_b   1.000
_cell.length_c   1.000
_cell.angle_alpha   90.00
_cell.angle_beta   90.00
_cell.angle_gamma   90.00
#
_symmetry.space_group_name_H-M   'P 1'
#
loop_
_entity.id
_entity.type
_entity.pdbx_description
1 polymer ?
#
loop_
_entity_poly.entity_id
_entity_poly.type
_entity_poly.pdbx_seq_one_letter_code
_entity_poly.pdbx_strand_id
1 'polypeptide(L)'
;MSKLDQNVKMGEVMDEKAQQLLEETDADARMRDYKGTWEKIIVALLVAWAGFQLYFSTIGIISAMNLRAFHCMFLLIFTFLLFPMTKKEKRKKTKPSPIDLVLILLTIATFGYLIANYTRIVRGGGFLTSIELIVAAVGLLLVLEAARRAGGTLAVLGVIFFAYNFFGEWIPGQLGHNGFTLRRVLGHMFWGSQGIFGVGIGVSATYIFIFVLFGAFLKYSGFSKFINDFSLTLVGQSPGGPAKVAVIASALMGMINGSAVANVATTGTITIPLMKRTGYKKEFAGAVEAVASTGGQFTPPIMGAVGFVMAEFLGISYTKVMIAAIVPAFLYYLGLLFAVHFEAKRLGLSGLSKENIPDAMQVVKEQGHLVLPLVVLIALMFMGYTPLFAAVVSIFVTIAASWLRKETRMDLKTIIRATAEGASGAVSVGVCCVMIGVIIGTVSLTGLGLSMGYLILQVVGEGQIYLAGFLVMIMSIILGMGVPGVAAYVIVAAVAIPVLVEVGVNEMAAHMFCLIYACLSNITPPVAMSSYVAAGIADSNQTKTSLIAVKLGLVGFILPFFFLDNPVLLLGATNVGWMISLKAVITACVGTIALAAGLNGYLLNKCNMAERTLLVVSAITMIHPGAFTDIIGIVLFGAILVLQWMKHKNAQI
;
A
#
# COMPACT_ATOMS: atom_id res chain seq x y z
N MET A 1 30.71 -23.40 2.95
CA MET A 1 30.10 -22.12 2.70
C MET A 1 30.01 -21.90 1.18
N SER A 2 28.84 -21.99 0.62
CA SER A 2 28.63 -21.85 -0.82
C SER A 2 28.86 -20.39 -1.26
N LYS A 3 29.18 -20.17 -2.55
CA LYS A 3 29.26 -18.80 -3.12
C LYS A 3 27.97 -17.98 -2.90
N LEU A 4 26.83 -18.65 -2.66
CA LEU A 4 25.57 -18.01 -2.26
C LEU A 4 25.64 -17.41 -0.85
N ASP A 5 26.28 -18.07 0.12
CA ASP A 5 26.42 -17.56 1.51
C ASP A 5 27.37 -16.35 1.59
N GLN A 6 28.37 -16.28 0.71
CA GLN A 6 29.20 -15.07 0.55
C GLN A 6 28.42 -13.93 -0.11
N ASN A 7 27.46 -14.24 -0.99
CA ASN A 7 26.65 -13.26 -1.69
C ASN A 7 25.51 -12.70 -0.83
N VAL A 8 24.98 -13.49 0.13
CA VAL A 8 24.01 -13.01 1.13
C VAL A 8 24.65 -12.00 2.07
N LYS A 9 25.93 -12.21 2.47
CA LYS A 9 26.67 -11.21 3.26
C LYS A 9 26.98 -9.90 2.51
N MET A 10 27.05 -9.92 1.18
CA MET A 10 27.21 -8.70 0.39
C MET A 10 25.91 -7.91 0.18
N GLY A 11 24.72 -8.52 0.40
CA GLY A 11 23.42 -7.83 0.41
C GLY A 11 23.11 -7.11 1.72
N GLU A 12 23.92 -7.32 2.78
CA GLU A 12 23.71 -6.71 4.10
C GLU A 12 24.20 -5.26 4.21
N VAL A 13 24.96 -4.78 3.26
CA VAL A 13 25.43 -3.38 3.23
C VAL A 13 24.70 -2.67 2.09
N MET A 14 23.57 -2.04 2.40
CA MET A 14 23.00 -1.01 1.50
C MET A 14 24.07 0.05 1.25
N ASP A 15 24.29 0.40 -0.02
CA ASP A 15 25.11 1.55 -0.38
C ASP A 15 24.63 2.78 0.42
N GLU A 16 25.56 3.56 0.99
CA GLU A 16 25.23 4.74 1.83
C GLU A 16 24.24 5.66 1.13
N LYS A 17 24.31 5.77 -0.20
CA LYS A 17 23.40 6.55 -1.03
C LYS A 17 21.97 5.99 -1.04
N ALA A 18 21.82 4.66 -1.10
CA ALA A 18 20.52 4.00 -1.04
C ALA A 18 19.90 4.14 0.36
N GLN A 19 20.72 4.08 1.41
CA GLN A 19 20.29 4.31 2.78
C GLN A 19 19.86 5.75 3.02
N GLN A 20 20.59 6.74 2.49
CA GLN A 20 20.21 8.14 2.54
C GLN A 20 18.87 8.39 1.83
N LEU A 21 18.69 7.84 0.62
CA LEU A 21 17.43 7.93 -0.12
C LEU A 21 16.26 7.29 0.64
N LEU A 22 16.48 6.17 1.30
CA LEU A 22 15.47 5.53 2.13
C LEU A 22 15.10 6.42 3.34
N GLU A 23 16.08 7.01 4.03
CA GLU A 23 15.86 7.94 5.14
C GLU A 23 15.15 9.23 4.70
N GLU A 24 15.34 9.66 3.44
CA GLU A 24 14.63 10.82 2.88
C GLU A 24 13.18 10.52 2.51
N THR A 25 12.90 9.31 2.03
CA THR A 25 11.60 8.93 1.47
C THR A 25 10.72 8.16 2.45
N ASP A 26 11.31 7.42 3.40
CA ASP A 26 10.58 6.63 4.39
C ASP A 26 10.81 7.19 5.81
N ALA A 27 9.72 7.52 6.47
CA ALA A 27 9.77 8.02 7.84
C ALA A 27 10.30 6.97 8.82
N ASP A 28 9.97 5.69 8.61
CA ASP A 28 10.36 4.59 9.48
C ASP A 28 11.88 4.37 9.47
N ALA A 29 12.54 4.63 8.34
CA ALA A 29 13.99 4.56 8.24
C ALA A 29 14.73 5.59 9.11
N ARG A 30 14.02 6.65 9.55
CA ARG A 30 14.57 7.73 10.41
C ARG A 30 14.35 7.50 11.89
N MET A 31 13.72 6.41 12.30
CA MET A 31 13.48 6.12 13.71
C MET A 31 14.79 6.13 14.52
N ARG A 32 14.70 6.68 15.73
CA ARG A 32 15.81 6.69 16.69
C ARG A 32 16.10 5.29 17.18
N ASP A 33 17.40 4.98 17.28
CA ASP A 33 17.93 3.74 17.84
C ASP A 33 18.46 4.03 19.26
N TYR A 34 17.70 3.61 20.28
CA TYR A 34 18.08 3.78 21.66
C TYR A 34 18.95 2.62 22.13
N LYS A 35 19.89 2.93 23.04
CA LYS A 35 20.76 1.95 23.67
C LYS A 35 20.65 1.97 25.19
N GLY A 36 20.82 0.80 25.81
CA GLY A 36 20.86 0.65 27.25
C GLY A 36 19.49 0.62 27.91
N THR A 37 19.31 1.36 29.03
CA THR A 37 18.10 1.30 29.83
C THR A 37 16.86 1.81 29.07
N TRP A 38 17.00 2.88 28.28
CA TRP A 38 15.89 3.43 27.50
C TRP A 38 15.40 2.49 26.39
N GLU A 39 16.29 1.74 25.79
CA GLU A 39 15.89 0.68 24.83
C GLU A 39 14.93 -0.32 25.49
N LYS A 40 15.29 -0.81 26.68
CA LYS A 40 14.45 -1.77 27.43
C LYS A 40 13.12 -1.16 27.84
N ILE A 41 13.09 0.11 28.27
CA ILE A 41 11.85 0.81 28.65
C ILE A 41 10.94 0.97 27.43
N ILE A 42 11.47 1.41 26.29
CA ILE A 42 10.68 1.62 25.08
C ILE A 42 10.14 0.28 24.56
N VAL A 43 10.96 -0.78 24.56
CA VAL A 43 10.50 -2.14 24.18
C VAL A 43 9.39 -2.60 25.12
N ALA A 44 9.52 -2.41 26.43
CA ALA A 44 8.49 -2.79 27.39
C ALA A 44 7.17 -2.01 27.18
N LEU A 45 7.26 -0.71 26.88
CA LEU A 45 6.09 0.11 26.58
C LEU A 45 5.43 -0.28 25.26
N LEU A 46 6.19 -0.60 24.21
CA LEU A 46 5.67 -1.10 22.93
C LEU A 46 4.96 -2.45 23.09
N VAL A 47 5.53 -3.36 23.87
CA VAL A 47 4.92 -4.65 24.19
C VAL A 47 3.64 -4.47 25.01
N ALA A 48 3.65 -3.56 25.99
CA ALA A 48 2.44 -3.23 26.77
C ALA A 48 1.33 -2.64 25.90
N TRP A 49 1.67 -1.75 24.96
CA TRP A 49 0.71 -1.22 23.99
C TRP A 49 0.15 -2.32 23.08
N ALA A 50 1.02 -3.20 22.55
CA ALA A 50 0.57 -4.35 21.76
C ALA A 50 -0.36 -5.27 22.56
N GLY A 51 -0.05 -5.54 23.81
CA GLY A 51 -0.91 -6.31 24.73
C GLY A 51 -2.27 -5.64 24.96
N PHE A 52 -2.28 -4.31 25.19
CA PHE A 52 -3.50 -3.53 25.28
C PHE A 52 -4.36 -3.66 24.02
N GLN A 53 -3.72 -3.49 22.86
CA GLN A 53 -4.43 -3.51 21.59
C GLN A 53 -4.99 -4.91 21.26
N LEU A 54 -4.20 -5.96 21.49
CA LEU A 54 -4.65 -7.35 21.32
C LEU A 54 -5.82 -7.69 22.24
N TYR A 55 -5.76 -7.25 23.51
CA TYR A 55 -6.82 -7.52 24.49
C TYR A 55 -8.15 -6.87 24.08
N PHE A 56 -8.13 -5.56 23.74
CA PHE A 56 -9.36 -4.84 23.37
C PHE A 56 -9.84 -5.15 21.95
N SER A 57 -9.00 -5.75 21.11
CA SER A 57 -9.40 -6.25 19.80
C SER A 57 -10.09 -7.60 19.83
N THR A 58 -10.03 -8.35 20.95
CA THR A 58 -10.55 -9.73 21.02
C THR A 58 -11.54 -9.95 22.18
N ILE A 59 -11.18 -9.56 23.39
CA ILE A 59 -11.89 -9.95 24.62
C ILE A 59 -12.46 -8.73 25.34
N GLY A 60 -11.69 -7.64 25.39
CA GLY A 60 -12.02 -6.45 26.17
C GLY A 60 -13.18 -5.65 25.58
N ILE A 61 -14.00 -5.08 26.45
CA ILE A 61 -15.09 -4.18 26.04
C ILE A 61 -14.67 -2.74 26.38
N ILE A 62 -14.56 -1.91 25.35
CA ILE A 62 -14.25 -0.47 25.45
C ILE A 62 -15.09 0.30 24.44
N SER A 63 -15.47 1.54 24.76
CA SER A 63 -16.17 2.37 23.77
C SER A 63 -15.23 2.70 22.59
N ALA A 64 -15.80 2.76 21.37
CA ALA A 64 -15.02 3.07 20.17
C ALA A 64 -14.23 4.37 20.31
N MET A 65 -14.81 5.40 20.92
CA MET A 65 -14.14 6.67 21.14
C MET A 65 -12.95 6.54 22.10
N ASN A 66 -13.11 5.81 23.19
CA ASN A 66 -12.01 5.61 24.15
C ASN A 66 -10.89 4.77 23.54
N LEU A 67 -11.21 3.72 22.76
CA LEU A 67 -10.20 2.94 22.04
C LEU A 67 -9.38 3.83 21.09
N ARG A 68 -10.07 4.67 20.31
CA ARG A 68 -9.43 5.63 19.37
C ARG A 68 -8.58 6.66 20.11
N ALA A 69 -9.06 7.15 21.26
CA ALA A 69 -8.34 8.12 22.09
C ALA A 69 -7.07 7.51 22.73
N PHE A 70 -7.17 6.32 23.33
CA PHE A 70 -5.99 5.60 23.85
C PHE A 70 -4.99 5.30 22.74
N HIS A 71 -5.46 4.79 21.60
CA HIS A 71 -4.59 4.48 20.47
C HIS A 71 -3.88 5.72 19.96
N CYS A 72 -4.59 6.85 19.78
CA CYS A 72 -4.01 8.11 19.39
C CYS A 72 -2.97 8.60 20.41
N MET A 73 -3.28 8.51 21.69
CA MET A 73 -2.34 8.85 22.77
C MET A 73 -1.04 8.04 22.68
N PHE A 74 -1.13 6.73 22.52
CA PHE A 74 0.05 5.87 22.32
C PHE A 74 0.82 6.23 21.04
N LEU A 75 0.13 6.47 19.93
CA LEU A 75 0.77 6.88 18.68
C LEU A 75 1.59 8.16 18.86
N LEU A 76 1.06 9.18 19.53
CA LEU A 76 1.77 10.42 19.76
C LEU A 76 2.95 10.22 20.71
N ILE A 77 2.78 9.47 21.80
CA ILE A 77 3.86 9.15 22.75
C ILE A 77 5.02 8.47 22.01
N PHE A 78 4.72 7.41 21.22
CA PHE A 78 5.77 6.71 20.50
C PHE A 78 6.35 7.53 19.34
N THR A 79 5.57 8.41 18.73
CA THR A 79 6.11 9.34 17.74
C THR A 79 7.16 10.26 18.36
N PHE A 80 6.89 10.85 19.52
CA PHE A 80 7.85 11.73 20.19
C PHE A 80 9.06 10.97 20.75
N LEU A 81 8.91 9.71 21.08
CA LEU A 81 10.04 8.85 21.46
C LEU A 81 10.87 8.44 20.24
N LEU A 82 10.25 7.88 19.21
CA LEU A 82 10.95 7.20 18.13
C LEU A 82 11.39 8.13 17.00
N PHE A 83 10.64 9.19 16.69
CA PHE A 83 10.97 10.06 15.56
C PHE A 83 11.74 11.30 15.97
N PRO A 84 12.82 11.67 15.23
CA PRO A 84 13.62 12.83 15.54
C PRO A 84 12.85 14.13 15.34
N MET A 85 13.16 15.15 16.14
CA MET A 85 12.57 16.49 16.00
C MET A 85 13.02 17.17 14.71
N THR A 86 14.26 16.94 14.28
CA THR A 86 14.86 17.49 13.06
C THR A 86 15.55 16.42 12.24
N LYS A 87 15.60 16.59 10.91
CA LYS A 87 16.29 15.66 9.98
C LYS A 87 17.80 15.52 10.26
N LYS A 88 18.41 16.51 10.89
CA LYS A 88 19.86 16.53 11.24
C LYS A 88 20.18 15.82 12.55
N GLU A 89 19.18 15.38 13.28
CA GLU A 89 19.37 14.75 14.58
C GLU A 89 19.98 13.35 14.43
N LYS A 90 20.99 13.05 15.27
CA LYS A 90 21.64 11.74 15.25
C LYS A 90 20.64 10.64 15.62
N ARG A 91 20.60 9.58 14.82
CA ARG A 91 19.71 8.42 15.00
C ARG A 91 20.01 7.65 16.31
N LYS A 92 21.30 7.46 16.64
CA LYS A 92 21.72 6.76 17.85
C LYS A 92 21.62 7.68 19.07
N LYS A 93 20.79 7.33 20.04
CA LYS A 93 20.58 8.09 21.29
C LYS A 93 20.65 7.19 22.52
N THR A 94 21.02 7.81 23.64
CA THR A 94 21.02 7.16 24.95
C THR A 94 19.81 7.52 25.79
N LYS A 95 19.18 8.68 25.52
CA LYS A 95 18.01 9.20 26.26
C LYS A 95 17.12 10.09 25.37
N PRO A 96 15.81 10.18 25.65
CA PRO A 96 14.91 11.14 25.02
C PRO A 96 15.34 12.59 25.26
N SER A 97 14.93 13.50 24.36
CA SER A 97 15.12 14.93 24.54
C SER A 97 14.16 15.46 25.62
N PRO A 98 14.53 16.49 26.42
CA PRO A 98 13.60 17.12 27.35
C PRO A 98 12.32 17.65 26.70
N ILE A 99 12.41 18.16 25.47
CA ILE A 99 11.26 18.63 24.70
C ILE A 99 10.31 17.46 24.40
N ASP A 100 10.85 16.30 24.05
CA ASP A 100 10.03 15.11 23.80
C ASP A 100 9.28 14.67 25.04
N LEU A 101 9.91 14.73 26.22
CA LEU A 101 9.25 14.42 27.49
C LEU A 101 8.11 15.40 27.81
N VAL A 102 8.31 16.70 27.54
CA VAL A 102 7.25 17.70 27.70
C VAL A 102 6.08 17.43 26.77
N LEU A 103 6.34 17.11 25.49
CA LEU A 103 5.30 16.77 24.53
C LEU A 103 4.55 15.50 24.94
N ILE A 104 5.23 14.50 25.49
CA ILE A 104 4.61 13.28 26.03
C ILE A 104 3.69 13.61 27.21
N LEU A 105 4.15 14.43 28.16
CA LEU A 105 3.32 14.83 29.30
C LEU A 105 2.09 15.62 28.85
N LEU A 106 2.24 16.56 27.91
CA LEU A 106 1.11 17.27 27.31
C LEU A 106 0.14 16.32 26.61
N THR A 107 0.66 15.31 25.90
CA THR A 107 -0.18 14.28 25.24
C THR A 107 -1.00 13.50 26.28
N ILE A 108 -0.36 13.03 27.35
CA ILE A 108 -1.06 12.29 28.41
C ILE A 108 -2.12 13.18 29.09
N ALA A 109 -1.80 14.44 29.39
CA ALA A 109 -2.75 15.37 30.00
C ALA A 109 -3.96 15.65 29.06
N THR A 110 -3.70 15.95 27.79
CA THR A 110 -4.73 16.32 26.78
C THR A 110 -5.67 15.15 26.50
N PHE A 111 -5.12 13.97 26.15
CA PHE A 111 -5.93 12.79 25.83
C PHE A 111 -6.52 12.13 27.07
N GLY A 112 -5.83 12.20 28.22
CA GLY A 112 -6.39 11.78 29.51
C GLY A 112 -7.60 12.63 29.91
N TYR A 113 -7.54 13.94 29.73
CA TYR A 113 -8.70 14.82 29.93
C TYR A 113 -9.86 14.46 29.00
N LEU A 114 -9.58 14.19 27.72
CA LEU A 114 -10.61 13.78 26.76
C LEU A 114 -11.27 12.48 27.21
N ILE A 115 -10.50 11.44 27.52
CA ILE A 115 -11.03 10.12 27.95
C ILE A 115 -11.91 10.26 29.19
N ALA A 116 -11.49 11.06 30.16
CA ALA A 116 -12.22 11.25 31.40
C ALA A 116 -13.53 12.06 31.22
N ASN A 117 -13.56 13.03 30.31
CA ASN A 117 -14.66 13.98 30.21
C ASN A 117 -15.54 13.80 28.96
N TYR A 118 -15.18 12.95 28.00
CA TYR A 118 -15.90 12.78 26.73
C TYR A 118 -17.40 12.48 26.94
N THR A 119 -17.71 11.51 27.80
CA THR A 119 -19.10 11.14 28.10
C THR A 119 -19.90 12.29 28.69
N ARG A 120 -19.27 13.10 29.57
CA ARG A 120 -19.91 14.29 30.16
C ARG A 120 -20.22 15.33 29.10
N ILE A 121 -19.28 15.59 28.20
CA ILE A 121 -19.43 16.61 27.15
C ILE A 121 -20.52 16.20 26.15
N VAL A 122 -20.52 14.95 25.71
CA VAL A 122 -21.55 14.42 24.80
C VAL A 122 -22.95 14.46 25.42
N ARG A 123 -23.09 14.05 26.68
CA ARG A 123 -24.38 14.14 27.42
C ARG A 123 -24.83 15.57 27.65
N GLY A 124 -23.90 16.53 27.73
CA GLY A 124 -24.17 17.95 27.86
C GLY A 124 -24.50 18.65 26.52
N GLY A 125 -24.81 17.90 25.46
CA GLY A 125 -25.17 18.47 24.14
C GLY A 125 -23.99 19.00 23.33
N GLY A 126 -22.75 18.65 23.71
CA GLY A 126 -21.54 19.06 22.97
C GLY A 126 -21.12 20.52 23.19
N PHE A 127 -21.66 21.19 24.19
CA PHE A 127 -21.23 22.56 24.54
C PHE A 127 -19.83 22.50 25.15
N LEU A 128 -18.91 23.26 24.53
CA LEU A 128 -17.50 23.32 24.93
C LEU A 128 -17.23 24.56 25.78
N THR A 129 -16.61 24.36 26.92
CA THR A 129 -16.06 25.43 27.75
C THR A 129 -14.70 25.92 27.19
N SER A 130 -14.15 26.99 27.77
CA SER A 130 -12.83 27.50 27.38
C SER A 130 -11.72 26.47 27.62
N ILE A 131 -11.83 25.63 28.65
CA ILE A 131 -10.86 24.56 28.94
C ILE A 131 -10.88 23.51 27.83
N GLU A 132 -12.05 23.06 27.40
CA GLU A 132 -12.19 22.07 26.34
C GLU A 132 -11.70 22.58 24.99
N LEU A 133 -11.84 23.90 24.74
CA LEU A 133 -11.27 24.53 23.54
C LEU A 133 -9.73 24.57 23.59
N ILE A 134 -9.15 24.87 24.76
CA ILE A 134 -7.68 24.83 24.96
C ILE A 134 -7.18 23.40 24.76
N VAL A 135 -7.84 22.42 25.38
CA VAL A 135 -7.50 20.99 25.22
C VAL A 135 -7.55 20.56 23.75
N ALA A 136 -8.58 20.97 23.01
CA ALA A 136 -8.69 20.68 21.57
C ALA A 136 -7.57 21.36 20.77
N ALA A 137 -7.24 22.61 21.05
CA ALA A 137 -6.16 23.32 20.36
C ALA A 137 -4.79 22.69 20.63
N VAL A 138 -4.50 22.35 21.88
CA VAL A 138 -3.26 21.65 22.26
C VAL A 138 -3.20 20.27 21.61
N GLY A 139 -4.30 19.49 21.64
CA GLY A 139 -4.38 18.19 21.02
C GLY A 139 -4.13 18.23 19.51
N LEU A 140 -4.70 19.20 18.82
CA LEU A 140 -4.46 19.39 17.38
C LEU A 140 -3.00 19.79 17.08
N LEU A 141 -2.40 20.67 17.89
CA LEU A 141 -0.99 21.04 17.73
C LEU A 141 -0.06 19.84 17.95
N LEU A 142 -0.36 18.99 18.93
CA LEU A 142 0.39 17.75 19.16
C LEU A 142 0.26 16.78 17.97
N VAL A 143 -0.91 16.67 17.38
CA VAL A 143 -1.14 15.86 16.15
C VAL A 143 -0.34 16.43 14.97
N LEU A 144 -0.37 17.74 14.76
CA LEU A 144 0.40 18.39 13.68
C LEU A 144 1.90 18.20 13.87
N GLU A 145 2.41 18.30 15.11
CA GLU A 145 3.83 18.06 15.41
C GLU A 145 4.21 16.59 15.20
N ALA A 146 3.36 15.64 15.59
CA ALA A 146 3.58 14.23 15.33
C ALA A 146 3.58 13.92 13.81
N ALA A 147 2.63 14.48 13.06
CA ALA A 147 2.56 14.34 11.62
C ALA A 147 3.78 14.97 10.92
N ARG A 148 4.30 16.10 11.42
CA ARG A 148 5.53 16.73 10.90
C ARG A 148 6.74 15.82 11.06
N ARG A 149 6.83 15.05 12.16
CA ARG A 149 7.93 14.12 12.42
C ARG A 149 7.81 12.82 11.62
N ALA A 150 6.64 12.19 11.62
CA ALA A 150 6.41 10.89 11.04
C ALA A 150 5.83 10.93 9.61
N GLY A 151 5.04 11.96 9.27
CA GLY A 151 4.27 12.01 8.03
C GLY A 151 4.74 13.03 6.98
N GLY A 152 5.73 13.87 7.28
CA GLY A 152 6.37 14.81 6.36
C GLY A 152 5.40 15.64 5.50
N THR A 153 5.23 15.24 4.24
CA THR A 153 4.33 15.91 3.25
C THR A 153 2.87 15.93 3.68
N LEU A 154 2.39 14.89 4.36
CA LEU A 154 1.02 14.80 4.85
C LEU A 154 0.71 15.88 5.91
N ALA A 155 1.71 16.26 6.72
CA ALA A 155 1.54 17.35 7.68
C ALA A 155 1.28 18.69 6.97
N VAL A 156 1.99 18.96 5.87
CA VAL A 156 1.77 20.17 5.06
C VAL A 156 0.36 20.19 4.48
N LEU A 157 -0.07 19.08 3.87
CA LEU A 157 -1.43 18.95 3.36
C LEU A 157 -2.47 19.17 4.47
N GLY A 158 -2.28 18.55 5.61
CA GLY A 158 -3.18 18.72 6.75
C GLY A 158 -3.28 20.15 7.25
N VAL A 159 -2.16 20.89 7.28
CA VAL A 159 -2.17 22.32 7.61
C VAL A 159 -2.94 23.13 6.55
N ILE A 160 -2.76 22.84 5.27
CA ILE A 160 -3.48 23.50 4.18
C ILE A 160 -5.01 23.26 4.31
N PHE A 161 -5.41 21.99 4.48
CA PHE A 161 -6.82 21.65 4.67
C PHE A 161 -7.39 22.26 5.97
N PHE A 162 -6.63 22.25 7.06
CA PHE A 162 -7.06 22.89 8.29
C PHE A 162 -7.26 24.41 8.13
N ALA A 163 -6.33 25.08 7.44
CA ALA A 163 -6.44 26.51 7.14
C ALA A 163 -7.63 26.81 6.23
N TYR A 164 -7.97 25.93 5.29
CA TYR A 164 -9.11 26.08 4.40
C TYR A 164 -10.42 26.29 5.16
N ASN A 165 -10.62 25.71 6.34
CA ASN A 165 -11.83 25.93 7.15
C ASN A 165 -12.06 27.42 7.51
N PHE A 166 -10.99 28.23 7.56
CA PHE A 166 -11.06 29.64 7.96
C PHE A 166 -11.08 30.61 6.79
N PHE A 167 -10.39 30.25 5.71
CA PHE A 167 -10.12 31.13 4.58
C PHE A 167 -10.98 30.86 3.33
N GLY A 168 -12.05 30.08 3.48
CA GLY A 168 -12.94 29.74 2.38
C GLY A 168 -13.57 30.95 1.68
N GLU A 169 -13.81 32.05 2.39
CA GLU A 169 -14.35 33.30 1.83
C GLU A 169 -13.43 33.97 0.79
N TRP A 170 -12.14 33.71 0.86
CA TRP A 170 -11.13 34.28 -0.05
C TRP A 170 -10.95 33.44 -1.32
N ILE A 171 -11.57 32.28 -1.38
CA ILE A 171 -11.45 31.37 -2.51
C ILE A 171 -12.59 31.64 -3.48
N PRO A 172 -12.30 32.05 -4.73
CA PRO A 172 -13.35 32.36 -5.70
C PRO A 172 -14.03 31.10 -6.24
N GLY A 173 -15.30 31.28 -6.65
CA GLY A 173 -16.07 30.22 -7.32
C GLY A 173 -16.64 29.18 -6.36
N GLN A 174 -16.91 27.99 -6.88
CA GLN A 174 -17.62 26.91 -6.16
C GLN A 174 -16.83 26.25 -5.02
N LEU A 175 -15.53 26.47 -4.96
CA LEU A 175 -14.69 26.00 -3.87
C LEU A 175 -14.72 26.98 -2.67
N GLY A 176 -15.27 28.19 -2.84
CA GLY A 176 -15.45 29.14 -1.77
C GLY A 176 -16.57 28.72 -0.81
N HIS A 177 -16.41 29.06 0.48
CA HIS A 177 -17.42 28.87 1.50
C HIS A 177 -17.31 29.96 2.58
N ASN A 178 -18.40 30.22 3.29
CA ASN A 178 -18.37 31.12 4.45
C ASN A 178 -17.49 30.48 5.55
N GLY A 179 -16.37 31.08 5.88
CA GLY A 179 -15.43 30.57 6.87
C GLY A 179 -16.10 30.13 8.19
N PHE A 180 -15.45 29.24 8.92
CA PHE A 180 -15.95 28.73 10.20
C PHE A 180 -15.23 29.38 11.39
N THR A 181 -15.95 29.54 12.50
CA THR A 181 -15.33 30.01 13.76
C THR A 181 -14.38 28.97 14.34
N LEU A 182 -13.33 29.43 15.05
CA LEU A 182 -12.35 28.55 15.70
C LEU A 182 -13.03 27.54 16.65
N ARG A 183 -14.05 27.97 17.40
CA ARG A 183 -14.85 27.08 18.26
C ARG A 183 -15.48 25.94 17.48
N ARG A 184 -16.08 26.22 16.32
CA ARG A 184 -16.72 25.23 15.46
C ARG A 184 -15.71 24.25 14.91
N VAL A 185 -14.58 24.74 14.40
CA VAL A 185 -13.52 23.91 13.81
C VAL A 185 -12.88 23.01 14.88
N LEU A 186 -12.49 23.54 16.02
CA LEU A 186 -11.89 22.75 17.12
C LEU A 186 -12.86 21.70 17.68
N GLY A 187 -14.13 22.07 17.82
CA GLY A 187 -15.19 21.15 18.24
C GLY A 187 -15.34 19.98 17.28
N HIS A 188 -15.43 20.28 15.99
CA HIS A 188 -15.57 19.27 14.94
C HIS A 188 -14.33 18.37 14.83
N MET A 189 -13.13 18.94 14.88
CA MET A 189 -11.87 18.23 14.70
C MET A 189 -11.49 17.32 15.89
N PHE A 190 -11.70 17.78 17.12
CA PHE A 190 -11.19 17.10 18.31
C PHE A 190 -12.26 16.42 19.16
N TRP A 191 -13.47 16.99 19.25
CA TRP A 191 -14.54 16.44 20.10
C TRP A 191 -15.57 15.61 19.31
N GLY A 192 -15.48 15.61 17.98
CA GLY A 192 -16.35 14.85 17.07
C GLY A 192 -15.71 13.56 16.59
N SER A 193 -16.54 12.68 16.04
CA SER A 193 -16.12 11.43 15.39
C SER A 193 -15.81 11.60 13.88
N GLN A 194 -15.85 12.81 13.36
CA GLN A 194 -15.58 13.11 11.94
C GLN A 194 -14.21 13.75 11.70
N GLY A 195 -13.53 14.19 12.77
CA GLY A 195 -12.20 14.75 12.74
C GLY A 195 -11.11 13.71 13.08
N ILE A 196 -10.22 14.06 14.00
CA ILE A 196 -9.10 13.25 14.45
C ILE A 196 -9.53 11.83 14.84
N PHE A 197 -10.68 11.70 15.54
CA PHE A 197 -11.22 10.41 15.99
C PHE A 197 -12.18 9.77 14.97
N GLY A 198 -12.06 10.12 13.70
CA GLY A 198 -12.86 9.60 12.59
C GLY A 198 -12.47 8.18 12.15
N VAL A 199 -12.83 7.88 10.89
CA VAL A 199 -12.60 6.57 10.25
C VAL A 199 -11.12 6.19 10.25
N GLY A 200 -10.21 7.14 9.92
CA GLY A 200 -8.78 6.86 9.83
C GLY A 200 -8.19 6.25 11.11
N ILE A 201 -8.37 6.94 12.25
CA ILE A 201 -7.86 6.41 13.53
C ILE A 201 -8.65 5.17 14.00
N GLY A 202 -9.93 5.04 13.61
CA GLY A 202 -10.74 3.86 13.88
C GLY A 202 -10.12 2.61 13.28
N VAL A 203 -9.80 2.65 11.99
CA VAL A 203 -9.15 1.54 11.28
C VAL A 203 -7.72 1.32 11.80
N SER A 204 -6.99 2.39 12.15
CA SER A 204 -5.65 2.28 12.75
C SER A 204 -5.68 1.56 14.09
N ALA A 205 -6.64 1.90 14.95
CA ALA A 205 -6.80 1.30 16.28
C ALA A 205 -7.27 -0.17 16.27
N THR A 206 -7.75 -0.66 15.15
CA THR A 206 -8.25 -2.02 15.00
C THR A 206 -7.40 -2.81 14.02
N TYR A 207 -7.68 -2.66 12.74
CA TYR A 207 -7.11 -3.52 11.70
C TYR A 207 -5.63 -3.25 11.45
N ILE A 208 -5.23 -1.97 11.22
CA ILE A 208 -3.86 -1.65 10.81
C ILE A 208 -2.86 -2.15 11.83
N PHE A 209 -3.08 -1.83 13.11
CA PHE A 209 -2.17 -2.23 14.18
C PHE A 209 -1.96 -3.75 14.22
N ILE A 210 -3.05 -4.51 14.20
CA ILE A 210 -3.00 -5.97 14.31
C ILE A 210 -2.37 -6.62 13.07
N PHE A 211 -2.65 -6.10 11.85
CA PHE A 211 -2.05 -6.65 10.64
C PHE A 211 -0.58 -6.28 10.47
N VAL A 212 -0.15 -5.09 10.92
CA VAL A 212 1.28 -4.74 10.97
C VAL A 212 2.01 -5.63 11.99
N LEU A 213 1.38 -5.88 13.13
CA LEU A 213 1.90 -6.81 14.13
C LEU A 213 2.02 -8.23 13.54
N PHE A 214 0.98 -8.74 12.87
CA PHE A 214 0.99 -10.03 12.19
C PHE A 214 2.12 -10.12 11.15
N GLY A 215 2.31 -9.07 10.34
CA GLY A 215 3.42 -8.97 9.39
C GLY A 215 4.79 -9.08 10.03
N ALA A 216 4.99 -8.45 11.19
CA ALA A 216 6.23 -8.57 11.96
C ALA A 216 6.46 -10.01 12.45
N PHE A 217 5.43 -10.69 12.97
CA PHE A 217 5.54 -12.08 13.37
C PHE A 217 5.88 -13.00 12.19
N LEU A 218 5.25 -12.81 11.03
CA LEU A 218 5.61 -13.55 9.82
C LEU A 218 7.06 -13.30 9.41
N LYS A 219 7.54 -12.06 9.45
CA LYS A 219 8.93 -11.74 9.15
C LYS A 219 9.90 -12.49 10.06
N TYR A 220 9.66 -12.49 11.37
CA TYR A 220 10.53 -13.16 12.35
C TYR A 220 10.42 -14.68 12.36
N SER A 221 9.36 -15.26 11.79
CA SER A 221 9.23 -16.71 11.60
C SER A 221 10.11 -17.28 10.47
N GLY A 222 10.73 -16.40 9.65
CA GLY A 222 11.50 -16.80 8.48
C GLY A 222 10.70 -16.86 7.18
N PHE A 223 9.46 -16.38 7.18
CA PHE A 223 8.57 -16.39 6.00
C PHE A 223 9.16 -15.67 4.80
N SER A 224 9.92 -14.57 5.00
CA SER A 224 10.59 -13.85 3.89
C SER A 224 11.60 -14.74 3.15
N LYS A 225 12.36 -15.59 3.87
CA LYS A 225 13.26 -16.55 3.25
C LYS A 225 12.48 -17.58 2.44
N PHE A 226 11.42 -18.13 3.02
CA PHE A 226 10.54 -19.08 2.32
C PHE A 226 10.01 -18.49 1.00
N ILE A 227 9.51 -17.26 1.00
CA ILE A 227 9.01 -16.60 -0.21
C ILE A 227 10.09 -16.51 -1.28
N ASN A 228 11.30 -16.09 -0.93
CA ASN A 228 12.40 -15.99 -1.88
C ASN A 228 12.80 -17.35 -2.45
N ASP A 229 13.00 -18.35 -1.61
CA ASP A 229 13.37 -19.70 -2.01
C ASP A 229 12.26 -20.33 -2.89
N PHE A 230 11.01 -20.19 -2.50
CA PHE A 230 9.85 -20.68 -3.26
C PHE A 230 9.73 -19.99 -4.63
N SER A 231 9.91 -18.66 -4.69
CA SER A 231 9.88 -17.92 -5.95
C SER A 231 11.00 -18.36 -6.91
N LEU A 232 12.19 -18.64 -6.37
CA LEU A 232 13.31 -19.19 -7.13
C LEU A 232 12.97 -20.56 -7.74
N THR A 233 12.31 -21.44 -6.97
CA THR A 233 11.91 -22.78 -7.48
C THR A 233 10.88 -22.71 -8.60
N LEU A 234 9.93 -21.75 -8.52
CA LEU A 234 8.84 -21.63 -9.48
C LEU A 234 9.29 -21.11 -10.85
N VAL A 235 10.08 -20.06 -10.88
CA VAL A 235 10.37 -19.31 -12.11
C VAL A 235 11.85 -19.11 -12.41
N GLY A 236 12.75 -19.52 -11.53
CA GLY A 236 14.18 -19.22 -11.64
C GLY A 236 14.83 -19.75 -12.91
N GLN A 237 14.44 -20.93 -13.40
CA GLN A 237 14.98 -21.54 -14.64
C GLN A 237 14.42 -20.92 -15.93
N SER A 238 13.27 -20.25 -15.84
CA SER A 238 12.61 -19.69 -17.04
C SER A 238 13.42 -18.49 -17.60
N PRO A 239 13.30 -18.19 -18.90
CA PRO A 239 13.90 -16.97 -19.45
C PRO A 239 13.51 -15.76 -18.64
N GLY A 240 14.50 -14.99 -18.20
CA GLY A 240 14.29 -13.86 -17.30
C GLY A 240 13.95 -14.24 -15.86
N GLY A 241 14.30 -15.45 -15.44
CA GLY A 241 14.04 -15.99 -14.09
C GLY A 241 14.26 -15.00 -12.95
N PRO A 242 15.42 -14.35 -12.83
CA PRO A 242 15.68 -13.36 -11.78
C PRO A 242 14.66 -12.24 -11.68
N ALA A 243 14.22 -11.69 -12.81
CA ALA A 243 13.20 -10.64 -12.81
C ALA A 243 11.82 -11.17 -12.43
N LYS A 244 11.47 -12.39 -12.86
CA LYS A 244 10.21 -13.04 -12.45
C LYS A 244 10.21 -13.41 -10.96
N VAL A 245 11.35 -13.84 -10.41
CA VAL A 245 11.53 -14.05 -8.97
C VAL A 245 11.26 -12.76 -8.21
N ALA A 246 11.84 -11.63 -8.67
CA ALA A 246 11.58 -10.33 -8.08
C ALA A 246 10.08 -9.99 -8.08
N VAL A 247 9.39 -10.22 -9.21
CA VAL A 247 7.93 -9.96 -9.32
C VAL A 247 7.12 -10.78 -8.32
N ILE A 248 7.37 -12.10 -8.23
CA ILE A 248 6.61 -12.99 -7.34
C ILE A 248 6.95 -12.72 -5.87
N ALA A 249 8.24 -12.60 -5.54
CA ALA A 249 8.68 -12.34 -4.17
C ALA A 249 8.14 -11.00 -3.66
N SER A 250 8.24 -9.93 -4.47
CA SER A 250 7.73 -8.62 -4.08
C SER A 250 6.21 -8.54 -4.04
N ALA A 251 5.49 -9.35 -4.86
CA ALA A 251 4.04 -9.49 -4.75
C ALA A 251 3.63 -10.08 -3.40
N LEU A 252 4.25 -11.19 -3.01
CA LEU A 252 3.95 -11.91 -1.77
C LEU A 252 4.40 -11.15 -0.51
N MET A 253 5.54 -10.46 -0.57
CA MET A 253 6.00 -9.62 0.55
C MET A 253 5.21 -8.32 0.64
N GLY A 254 4.91 -7.70 -0.51
CA GLY A 254 4.20 -6.43 -0.59
C GLY A 254 2.77 -6.48 -0.04
N MET A 255 2.07 -7.61 -0.24
CA MET A 255 0.74 -7.79 0.34
C MET A 255 0.73 -7.75 1.88
N ILE A 256 1.86 -8.12 2.52
CA ILE A 256 2.02 -8.13 3.97
C ILE A 256 2.51 -6.78 4.47
N ASN A 257 3.54 -6.22 3.84
CA ASN A 257 4.18 -4.97 4.27
C ASN A 257 3.26 -3.76 4.11
N GLY A 258 2.42 -3.74 3.06
CA GLY A 258 1.51 -2.62 2.78
C GLY A 258 2.19 -1.31 2.36
N SER A 259 3.53 -1.23 2.38
CA SER A 259 4.34 -0.09 1.93
C SER A 259 5.20 -0.51 0.74
N ALA A 260 4.99 0.12 -0.40
CA ALA A 260 5.78 -0.15 -1.61
C ALA A 260 7.26 0.22 -1.41
N VAL A 261 7.55 1.31 -0.70
CA VAL A 261 8.92 1.78 -0.40
C VAL A 261 9.64 0.79 0.51
N ALA A 262 9.00 0.37 1.60
CA ALA A 262 9.56 -0.61 2.53
C ALA A 262 9.77 -1.97 1.85
N ASN A 263 8.87 -2.36 0.93
CA ASN A 263 9.01 -3.59 0.17
C ASN A 263 10.22 -3.54 -0.77
N VAL A 264 10.39 -2.46 -1.52
CA VAL A 264 11.60 -2.22 -2.35
C VAL A 264 12.87 -2.31 -1.50
N ALA A 265 12.88 -1.70 -0.32
CA ALA A 265 14.04 -1.73 0.56
C ALA A 265 14.36 -3.15 1.08
N THR A 266 13.34 -3.99 1.25
CA THR A 266 13.51 -5.36 1.76
C THR A 266 13.87 -6.36 0.66
N THR A 267 13.05 -6.45 -0.39
CA THR A 267 13.24 -7.42 -1.48
C THR A 267 14.26 -6.94 -2.51
N GLY A 268 14.29 -5.64 -2.81
CA GLY A 268 15.14 -5.06 -3.84
C GLY A 268 16.64 -5.16 -3.56
N THR A 269 17.04 -5.18 -2.28
CA THR A 269 18.45 -5.41 -1.91
C THR A 269 18.99 -6.78 -2.36
N ILE A 270 18.09 -7.75 -2.56
CA ILE A 270 18.44 -9.09 -3.05
C ILE A 270 18.17 -9.21 -4.54
N THR A 271 17.00 -8.78 -4.99
CA THR A 271 16.50 -9.02 -6.34
C THR A 271 17.16 -8.12 -7.39
N ILE A 272 17.40 -6.84 -7.09
CA ILE A 272 18.03 -5.90 -8.01
C ILE A 272 19.46 -6.32 -8.37
N PRO A 273 20.36 -6.63 -7.41
CA PRO A 273 21.69 -7.17 -7.74
C PRO A 273 21.63 -8.48 -8.53
N LEU A 274 20.66 -9.37 -8.24
CA LEU A 274 20.48 -10.62 -8.97
C LEU A 274 20.11 -10.37 -10.44
N MET A 275 19.17 -9.45 -10.72
CA MET A 275 18.81 -9.05 -12.07
C MET A 275 19.98 -8.40 -12.83
N LYS A 276 20.75 -7.52 -12.19
CA LYS A 276 21.93 -6.88 -12.79
C LYS A 276 23.00 -7.89 -13.21
N ARG A 277 23.28 -8.90 -12.36
CA ARG A 277 24.25 -9.96 -12.65
C ARG A 277 23.85 -10.86 -13.83
N THR A 278 22.56 -10.98 -14.10
CA THR A 278 22.05 -11.78 -15.22
C THR A 278 21.88 -10.99 -16.52
N GLY A 279 22.31 -9.72 -16.55
CA GLY A 279 22.41 -8.92 -17.77
C GLY A 279 21.29 -7.91 -17.99
N TYR A 280 20.39 -7.71 -17.03
CA TYR A 280 19.43 -6.62 -17.10
C TYR A 280 20.09 -5.26 -16.85
N LYS A 281 19.65 -4.24 -17.58
CA LYS A 281 20.04 -2.85 -17.32
C LYS A 281 19.62 -2.43 -15.93
N LYS A 282 20.45 -1.65 -15.26
CA LYS A 282 20.23 -1.20 -13.90
C LYS A 282 18.91 -0.43 -13.70
N GLU A 283 18.54 0.41 -14.67
CA GLU A 283 17.27 1.16 -14.65
C GLU A 283 16.08 0.22 -14.77
N PHE A 284 16.19 -0.84 -15.59
CA PHE A 284 15.13 -1.85 -15.75
C PHE A 284 14.98 -2.70 -14.49
N ALA A 285 16.09 -3.14 -13.89
CA ALA A 285 16.06 -3.92 -12.66
C ALA A 285 15.39 -3.15 -11.50
N GLY A 286 15.74 -1.87 -11.34
CA GLY A 286 15.09 -0.99 -10.37
C GLY A 286 13.59 -0.79 -10.67
N ALA A 287 13.24 -0.62 -11.95
CA ALA A 287 11.86 -0.42 -12.37
C ALA A 287 10.98 -1.65 -12.11
N VAL A 288 11.46 -2.87 -12.41
CA VAL A 288 10.74 -4.12 -12.12
C VAL A 288 10.42 -4.24 -10.65
N GLU A 289 11.40 -3.99 -9.79
CA GLU A 289 11.24 -4.07 -8.34
C GLU A 289 10.24 -3.03 -7.82
N ALA A 290 10.34 -1.78 -8.29
CA ALA A 290 9.43 -0.70 -7.90
C ALA A 290 7.97 -1.01 -8.28
N VAL A 291 7.74 -1.51 -9.50
CA VAL A 291 6.41 -1.88 -9.99
C VAL A 291 5.85 -3.08 -9.22
N ALA A 292 6.65 -4.13 -9.03
CA ALA A 292 6.23 -5.30 -8.28
C ALA A 292 5.86 -4.97 -6.82
N SER A 293 6.68 -4.14 -6.16
CA SER A 293 6.44 -3.69 -4.80
C SER A 293 5.18 -2.82 -4.67
N THR A 294 4.92 -1.98 -5.66
CA THR A 294 3.71 -1.11 -5.68
C THR A 294 2.43 -1.92 -5.76
N GLY A 295 2.39 -2.96 -6.59
CA GLY A 295 1.23 -3.86 -6.73
C GLY A 295 0.84 -4.56 -5.43
N GLY A 296 1.79 -4.82 -4.54
CA GLY A 296 1.54 -5.46 -3.24
C GLY A 296 0.51 -4.74 -2.38
N GLN A 297 0.40 -3.41 -2.51
CA GLN A 297 -0.51 -2.58 -1.72
C GLN A 297 -2.00 -2.86 -2.00
N PHE A 298 -2.35 -3.38 -3.18
CA PHE A 298 -3.73 -3.77 -3.51
C PHE A 298 -3.87 -5.28 -3.80
N THR A 299 -2.89 -6.09 -3.37
CA THR A 299 -2.89 -7.55 -3.58
C THR A 299 -3.49 -8.27 -2.38
N PRO A 300 -4.58 -9.05 -2.58
CA PRO A 300 -5.11 -9.93 -1.54
C PRO A 300 -4.09 -10.99 -1.08
N PRO A 301 -4.23 -11.53 0.14
CA PRO A 301 -5.36 -11.41 1.07
C PRO A 301 -5.28 -10.24 2.05
N ILE A 302 -4.17 -9.51 2.19
CA ILE A 302 -4.01 -8.48 3.23
C ILE A 302 -4.15 -7.07 2.64
N MET A 303 -3.64 -6.84 1.40
CA MET A 303 -3.69 -5.53 0.71
C MET A 303 -3.03 -4.41 1.53
N GLY A 304 -2.08 -4.76 2.39
CA GLY A 304 -1.62 -3.88 3.44
C GLY A 304 -2.78 -3.40 4.31
N ALA A 305 -2.75 -2.14 4.73
CA ALA A 305 -3.82 -1.56 5.54
C ALA A 305 -4.95 -0.92 4.71
N VAL A 306 -4.74 -0.72 3.41
CA VAL A 306 -5.62 0.10 2.55
C VAL A 306 -6.97 -0.58 2.32
N GLY A 307 -6.98 -1.88 2.13
CA GLY A 307 -8.21 -2.63 1.90
C GLY A 307 -9.19 -2.58 3.08
N PHE A 308 -8.70 -2.49 4.32
CA PHE A 308 -9.55 -2.34 5.51
C PHE A 308 -10.18 -0.95 5.58
N VAL A 309 -9.43 0.07 5.23
CA VAL A 309 -9.94 1.45 5.13
C VAL A 309 -11.04 1.52 4.07
N MET A 310 -10.83 0.86 2.93
CA MET A 310 -11.82 0.79 1.85
C MET A 310 -13.11 0.09 2.30
N ALA A 311 -13.00 -1.02 3.03
CA ALA A 311 -14.15 -1.74 3.58
C ALA A 311 -14.97 -0.87 4.55
N GLU A 312 -14.30 -0.07 5.37
CA GLU A 312 -14.95 0.84 6.31
C GLU A 312 -15.66 2.00 5.59
N PHE A 313 -15.05 2.59 4.55
CA PHE A 313 -15.71 3.62 3.74
C PHE A 313 -16.95 3.09 3.01
N LEU A 314 -16.87 1.89 2.45
CA LEU A 314 -17.97 1.23 1.76
C LEU A 314 -19.05 0.66 2.71
N GLY A 315 -18.77 0.59 4.02
CA GLY A 315 -19.68 -0.04 4.99
C GLY A 315 -19.94 -1.54 4.73
N ILE A 316 -18.98 -2.25 4.12
CA ILE A 316 -19.09 -3.66 3.76
C ILE A 316 -18.02 -4.52 4.44
N SER A 317 -18.19 -5.86 4.39
CA SER A 317 -17.15 -6.75 4.90
C SER A 317 -15.88 -6.67 4.07
N TYR A 318 -14.73 -6.73 4.75
CA TYR A 318 -13.42 -6.75 4.08
C TYR A 318 -13.28 -7.91 3.07
N THR A 319 -13.91 -9.05 3.34
CA THR A 319 -13.90 -10.20 2.42
C THR A 319 -14.44 -9.84 1.03
N LYS A 320 -15.46 -8.98 0.95
CA LYS A 320 -15.98 -8.50 -0.34
C LYS A 320 -14.96 -7.64 -1.10
N VAL A 321 -14.28 -6.72 -0.39
CA VAL A 321 -13.20 -5.90 -0.96
C VAL A 321 -12.05 -6.79 -1.44
N MET A 322 -11.64 -7.76 -0.61
CA MET A 322 -10.60 -8.73 -0.93
C MET A 322 -10.92 -9.51 -2.21
N ILE A 323 -12.15 -10.04 -2.34
CA ILE A 323 -12.58 -10.79 -3.51
C ILE A 323 -12.59 -9.89 -4.77
N ALA A 324 -13.07 -8.65 -4.66
CA ALA A 324 -13.08 -7.70 -5.76
C ALA A 324 -11.67 -7.36 -6.27
N ALA A 325 -10.68 -7.34 -5.40
CA ALA A 325 -9.29 -7.02 -5.74
C ALA A 325 -8.51 -8.19 -6.39
N ILE A 326 -9.00 -9.44 -6.33
CA ILE A 326 -8.27 -10.62 -6.84
C ILE A 326 -7.92 -10.47 -8.31
N VAL A 327 -8.90 -10.17 -9.16
CA VAL A 327 -8.69 -10.11 -10.62
C VAL A 327 -7.81 -8.91 -11.00
N PRO A 328 -8.04 -7.68 -10.51
CA PRO A 328 -7.14 -6.57 -10.78
C PRO A 328 -5.68 -6.83 -10.40
N ALA A 329 -5.44 -7.36 -9.21
CA ALA A 329 -4.10 -7.70 -8.75
C ALA A 329 -3.46 -8.80 -9.63
N PHE A 330 -4.21 -9.84 -9.95
CA PHE A 330 -3.74 -10.93 -10.81
C PHE A 330 -3.35 -10.42 -12.21
N LEU A 331 -4.20 -9.61 -12.85
CA LEU A 331 -3.92 -9.04 -14.18
C LEU A 331 -2.72 -8.10 -14.15
N TYR A 332 -2.57 -7.31 -13.10
CA TYR A 332 -1.41 -6.43 -12.92
C TYR A 332 -0.09 -7.23 -12.91
N TYR A 333 -0.01 -8.27 -12.08
CA TYR A 333 1.19 -9.10 -12.00
C TYR A 333 1.39 -9.98 -13.23
N LEU A 334 0.33 -10.45 -13.85
CA LEU A 334 0.39 -11.17 -15.12
C LEU A 334 1.05 -10.29 -16.20
N GLY A 335 0.61 -9.04 -16.31
CA GLY A 335 1.20 -8.08 -17.24
C GLY A 335 2.68 -7.83 -16.98
N LEU A 336 3.05 -7.65 -15.71
CA LEU A 336 4.44 -7.44 -15.32
C LEU A 336 5.30 -8.70 -15.59
N LEU A 337 4.81 -9.91 -15.26
CA LEU A 337 5.50 -11.19 -15.53
C LEU A 337 5.76 -11.39 -17.04
N PHE A 338 4.79 -11.08 -17.89
CA PHE A 338 4.97 -11.17 -19.33
C PHE A 338 5.85 -10.03 -19.87
N ALA A 339 5.78 -8.82 -19.30
CA ALA A 339 6.67 -7.72 -19.68
C ALA A 339 8.14 -8.07 -19.43
N VAL A 340 8.47 -8.62 -18.25
CA VAL A 340 9.84 -9.08 -17.96
C VAL A 340 10.24 -10.31 -18.78
N HIS A 341 9.29 -11.20 -19.13
CA HIS A 341 9.54 -12.34 -20.00
C HIS A 341 9.91 -11.91 -21.42
N PHE A 342 9.12 -11.02 -22.01
CA PHE A 342 9.37 -10.53 -23.38
C PHE A 342 10.66 -9.71 -23.46
N GLU A 343 10.95 -8.92 -22.43
CA GLU A 343 12.23 -8.19 -22.35
C GLU A 343 13.42 -9.16 -22.26
N ALA A 344 13.33 -10.22 -21.46
CA ALA A 344 14.35 -11.25 -21.38
C ALA A 344 14.58 -11.95 -22.73
N LYS A 345 13.51 -12.33 -23.41
CA LYS A 345 13.57 -12.93 -24.76
C LYS A 345 14.19 -11.96 -25.77
N ARG A 346 13.80 -10.69 -25.71
CA ARG A 346 14.35 -9.64 -26.58
C ARG A 346 15.87 -9.44 -26.40
N LEU A 347 16.35 -9.60 -25.17
CA LEU A 347 17.76 -9.46 -24.81
C LEU A 347 18.54 -10.77 -24.90
N GLY A 348 17.89 -11.91 -25.16
CA GLY A 348 18.53 -13.24 -25.18
C GLY A 348 18.96 -13.74 -23.81
N LEU A 349 18.33 -13.27 -22.72
CA LEU A 349 18.69 -13.67 -21.36
C LEU A 349 18.09 -15.05 -21.02
N SER A 350 18.94 -15.93 -20.50
CA SER A 350 18.54 -17.25 -19.98
C SER A 350 18.05 -17.12 -18.52
N GLY A 351 17.47 -18.21 -17.99
CA GLY A 351 17.21 -18.38 -16.57
C GLY A 351 18.49 -18.71 -15.77
N LEU A 352 18.33 -18.89 -14.48
CA LEU A 352 19.40 -19.37 -13.58
C LEU A 352 19.70 -20.86 -13.87
N SER A 353 20.97 -21.26 -13.69
CA SER A 353 21.33 -22.66 -13.77
C SER A 353 20.67 -23.46 -12.64
N LYS A 354 20.35 -24.72 -12.89
CA LYS A 354 19.68 -25.60 -11.92
C LYS A 354 20.44 -25.73 -10.60
N GLU A 355 21.76 -25.62 -10.64
CA GLU A 355 22.65 -25.69 -9.47
C GLU A 355 22.45 -24.50 -8.49
N ASN A 356 21.96 -23.37 -8.99
CA ASN A 356 21.71 -22.16 -8.20
C ASN A 356 20.26 -22.04 -7.71
N ILE A 357 19.44 -23.07 -7.89
CA ILE A 357 18.03 -23.08 -7.51
C ILE A 357 17.82 -24.17 -6.46
N PRO A 358 17.23 -23.85 -5.30
CA PRO A 358 16.93 -24.85 -4.29
C PRO A 358 15.90 -25.88 -4.82
N ASP A 359 15.95 -27.11 -4.29
CA ASP A 359 14.97 -28.14 -4.62
C ASP A 359 13.58 -27.74 -4.09
N ALA A 360 12.59 -27.73 -4.98
CA ALA A 360 11.22 -27.31 -4.64
C ALA A 360 10.60 -28.16 -3.52
N MET A 361 10.82 -29.49 -3.56
CA MET A 361 10.28 -30.40 -2.56
C MET A 361 10.97 -30.20 -1.21
N GLN A 362 12.27 -29.92 -1.22
CA GLN A 362 13.01 -29.60 -0.01
C GLN A 362 12.54 -28.30 0.62
N VAL A 363 12.37 -27.23 -0.17
CA VAL A 363 11.83 -25.93 0.31
C VAL A 363 10.45 -26.12 0.95
N VAL A 364 9.55 -26.84 0.29
CA VAL A 364 8.20 -27.09 0.82
C VAL A 364 8.24 -27.95 2.10
N LYS A 365 9.08 -28.98 2.13
CA LYS A 365 9.22 -29.83 3.33
C LYS A 365 9.84 -29.08 4.51
N GLU A 366 10.83 -28.23 4.28
CA GLU A 366 11.55 -27.53 5.36
C GLU A 366 10.82 -26.26 5.83
N GLN A 367 10.19 -25.53 4.92
CA GLN A 367 9.66 -24.17 5.19
C GLN A 367 8.15 -24.03 4.91
N GLY A 368 7.49 -25.01 4.29
CA GLY A 368 6.08 -24.90 3.89
C GLY A 368 5.09 -24.70 5.05
N HIS A 369 5.45 -25.13 6.27
CA HIS A 369 4.66 -24.89 7.48
C HIS A 369 4.47 -23.39 7.79
N LEU A 370 5.33 -22.52 7.26
CA LEU A 370 5.24 -21.07 7.42
C LEU A 370 4.07 -20.44 6.64
N VAL A 371 3.46 -21.19 5.72
CA VAL A 371 2.25 -20.76 5.00
C VAL A 371 0.99 -20.92 5.87
N LEU A 372 1.04 -21.81 6.88
CA LEU A 372 -0.13 -22.16 7.71
C LEU A 372 -0.84 -20.93 8.32
N PRO A 373 -0.15 -19.91 8.85
CA PRO A 373 -0.81 -18.70 9.36
C PRO A 373 -1.67 -17.98 8.31
N LEU A 374 -1.21 -17.90 7.07
CA LEU A 374 -1.97 -17.27 5.97
C LEU A 374 -3.18 -18.12 5.57
N VAL A 375 -3.01 -19.45 5.53
CA VAL A 375 -4.12 -20.37 5.26
C VAL A 375 -5.19 -20.24 6.33
N VAL A 376 -4.82 -20.19 7.62
CA VAL A 376 -5.74 -20.01 8.73
C VAL A 376 -6.43 -18.64 8.67
N LEU A 377 -5.69 -17.57 8.36
CA LEU A 377 -6.26 -16.24 8.16
C LEU A 377 -7.39 -16.25 7.13
N ILE A 378 -7.10 -16.79 5.95
CA ILE A 378 -8.04 -16.85 4.83
C ILE A 378 -9.22 -17.75 5.18
N ALA A 379 -8.98 -18.93 5.74
CA ALA A 379 -10.03 -19.87 6.11
C ALA A 379 -11.02 -19.26 7.13
N LEU A 380 -10.51 -18.61 8.18
CA LEU A 380 -11.36 -17.96 9.18
C LEU A 380 -12.21 -16.84 8.57
N MET A 381 -11.65 -16.06 7.65
CA MET A 381 -12.40 -15.00 6.96
C MET A 381 -13.50 -15.56 6.06
N PHE A 382 -13.27 -16.67 5.36
CA PHE A 382 -14.30 -17.36 4.57
C PHE A 382 -15.35 -18.06 5.44
N MET A 383 -15.00 -18.47 6.66
CA MET A 383 -15.94 -18.99 7.65
C MET A 383 -16.81 -17.89 8.29
N GLY A 384 -16.60 -16.61 7.93
CA GLY A 384 -17.41 -15.48 8.40
C GLY A 384 -16.88 -14.82 9.68
N TYR A 385 -15.70 -15.21 10.18
CA TYR A 385 -15.08 -14.49 11.29
C TYR A 385 -14.57 -13.11 10.84
N THR A 386 -14.50 -12.17 11.79
CA THR A 386 -13.96 -10.84 11.48
C THR A 386 -12.48 -10.93 11.12
N PRO A 387 -11.99 -10.10 10.19
CA PRO A 387 -10.56 -10.07 9.82
C PRO A 387 -9.66 -9.82 11.03
N LEU A 388 -10.13 -9.03 11.98
CA LEU A 388 -9.43 -8.73 13.23
C LEU A 388 -9.18 -9.99 14.06
N PHE A 389 -10.23 -10.77 14.31
CA PHE A 389 -10.13 -12.04 15.01
C PHE A 389 -9.23 -13.03 14.26
N ALA A 390 -9.41 -13.14 12.93
CA ALA A 390 -8.62 -14.02 12.08
C ALA A 390 -7.13 -13.66 12.15
N ALA A 391 -6.78 -12.36 12.13
CA ALA A 391 -5.39 -11.91 12.24
C ALA A 391 -4.78 -12.22 13.61
N VAL A 392 -5.51 -11.99 14.70
CA VAL A 392 -5.03 -12.33 16.06
C VAL A 392 -4.78 -13.82 16.21
N VAL A 393 -5.71 -14.67 15.76
CA VAL A 393 -5.51 -16.13 15.76
C VAL A 393 -4.29 -16.51 14.93
N SER A 394 -4.10 -15.86 13.77
CA SER A 394 -2.97 -16.12 12.87
C SER A 394 -1.62 -15.71 13.47
N ILE A 395 -1.57 -14.71 14.35
CA ILE A 395 -0.35 -14.40 15.13
C ILE A 395 0.02 -15.60 16.02
N PHE A 396 -0.93 -16.16 16.76
CA PHE A 396 -0.67 -17.32 17.60
C PHE A 396 -0.31 -18.55 16.78
N VAL A 397 -0.98 -18.75 15.64
CA VAL A 397 -0.64 -19.83 14.70
C VAL A 397 0.76 -19.64 14.14
N THR A 398 1.23 -18.40 13.89
CA THR A 398 2.61 -18.12 13.44
C THR A 398 3.63 -18.60 14.48
N ILE A 399 3.40 -18.29 15.76
CA ILE A 399 4.25 -18.74 16.85
C ILE A 399 4.25 -20.28 16.93
N ALA A 400 3.08 -20.90 16.92
CA ALA A 400 2.94 -22.35 17.00
C ALA A 400 3.58 -23.06 15.78
N ALA A 401 3.33 -22.55 14.57
CA ALA A 401 3.93 -23.07 13.35
C ALA A 401 5.46 -22.95 13.38
N SER A 402 6.01 -21.84 13.89
CA SER A 402 7.46 -21.68 14.02
C SER A 402 8.13 -22.75 14.86
N TRP A 403 7.41 -23.37 15.80
CA TRP A 403 7.94 -24.41 16.69
C TRP A 403 7.96 -25.81 16.06
N LEU A 404 7.37 -25.99 14.87
CA LEU A 404 7.42 -27.25 14.14
C LEU A 404 8.83 -27.61 13.65
N ARG A 405 9.71 -26.62 13.51
CA ARG A 405 11.10 -26.80 13.08
C ARG A 405 12.06 -26.00 13.98
N LYS A 406 13.26 -26.55 14.21
CA LYS A 406 14.28 -25.89 15.05
C LYS A 406 14.81 -24.59 14.43
N GLU A 407 14.93 -24.56 13.11
CA GLU A 407 15.47 -23.44 12.33
C GLU A 407 14.56 -22.21 12.31
N THR A 408 13.25 -22.41 12.45
CA THR A 408 12.24 -21.35 12.43
C THR A 408 11.70 -21.00 13.80
N ARG A 409 12.16 -21.70 14.86
CA ARG A 409 11.63 -21.60 16.21
C ARG A 409 11.82 -20.22 16.80
N MET A 410 10.72 -19.53 17.13
CA MET A 410 10.71 -18.26 17.83
C MET A 410 10.87 -18.48 19.34
N ASP A 411 11.98 -18.03 19.91
CA ASP A 411 12.18 -17.97 21.36
C ASP A 411 11.46 -16.73 21.96
N LEU A 412 11.40 -16.63 23.28
CA LEU A 412 10.75 -15.51 23.96
C LEU A 412 11.36 -14.15 23.57
N LYS A 413 12.67 -14.09 23.34
CA LYS A 413 13.34 -12.86 22.92
C LYS A 413 12.89 -12.43 21.52
N THR A 414 12.76 -13.38 20.61
CA THR A 414 12.27 -13.16 19.25
C THR A 414 10.80 -12.72 19.25
N ILE A 415 9.96 -13.34 20.10
CA ILE A 415 8.55 -12.93 20.27
C ILE A 415 8.46 -11.47 20.76
N ILE A 416 9.24 -11.11 21.81
CA ILE A 416 9.29 -9.74 22.32
C ILE A 416 9.77 -8.76 21.25
N ARG A 417 10.79 -9.12 20.48
CA ARG A 417 11.30 -8.28 19.37
C ARG A 417 10.27 -8.12 18.27
N ALA A 418 9.64 -9.21 17.83
CA ALA A 418 8.59 -9.17 16.82
C ALA A 418 7.41 -8.29 17.26
N THR A 419 7.02 -8.39 18.54
CA THR A 419 5.95 -7.57 19.12
C THR A 419 6.34 -6.08 19.14
N ALA A 420 7.55 -5.77 19.58
CA ALA A 420 8.02 -4.38 19.66
C ALA A 420 8.21 -3.78 18.25
N GLU A 421 8.75 -4.55 17.28
CA GLU A 421 8.92 -4.09 15.90
C GLU A 421 7.56 -3.89 15.22
N GLY A 422 6.61 -4.79 15.40
CA GLY A 422 5.26 -4.64 14.87
C GLY A 422 4.56 -3.41 15.44
N ALA A 423 4.62 -3.21 16.76
CA ALA A 423 4.06 -2.03 17.40
C ALA A 423 4.73 -0.72 16.92
N SER A 424 6.05 -0.69 16.80
CA SER A 424 6.78 0.49 16.30
C SER A 424 6.47 0.77 14.83
N GLY A 425 6.35 -0.27 13.99
CA GLY A 425 5.98 -0.13 12.57
C GLY A 425 4.56 0.40 12.35
N ALA A 426 3.67 0.25 13.33
CA ALA A 426 2.33 0.83 13.25
C ALA A 426 2.30 2.33 13.55
N VAL A 427 3.37 2.93 14.12
CA VAL A 427 3.36 4.33 14.59
C VAL A 427 3.23 5.31 13.43
N SER A 428 4.06 5.20 12.39
CA SER A 428 4.05 6.15 11.28
C SER A 428 2.73 6.10 10.50
N VAL A 429 2.25 4.90 10.20
CA VAL A 429 0.96 4.70 9.52
C VAL A 429 -0.19 5.21 10.38
N GLY A 430 -0.16 4.94 11.69
CA GLY A 430 -1.16 5.41 12.63
C GLY A 430 -1.22 6.94 12.71
N VAL A 431 -0.08 7.62 12.77
CA VAL A 431 0.00 9.09 12.75
C VAL A 431 -0.55 9.65 11.44
N CYS A 432 -0.25 9.00 10.31
CA CYS A 432 -0.86 9.36 9.04
C CYS A 432 -2.40 9.26 9.12
N CYS A 433 -2.93 8.19 9.72
CA CYS A 433 -4.38 8.00 9.90
C CYS A 433 -5.01 9.08 10.80
N VAL A 434 -4.32 9.54 11.85
CA VAL A 434 -4.75 10.67 12.68
C VAL A 434 -4.84 11.96 11.86
N MET A 435 -3.79 12.24 11.05
CA MET A 435 -3.73 13.44 10.22
C MET A 435 -4.79 13.44 9.11
N ILE A 436 -5.05 12.27 8.53
CA ILE A 436 -6.15 12.05 7.60
C ILE A 436 -7.50 12.47 8.22
N GLY A 437 -7.70 12.21 9.51
CA GLY A 437 -8.88 12.67 10.24
C GLY A 437 -9.09 14.18 10.18
N VAL A 438 -8.01 14.97 10.19
CA VAL A 438 -8.08 16.44 10.01
C VAL A 438 -8.52 16.79 8.59
N ILE A 439 -8.01 16.09 7.57
CA ILE A 439 -8.38 16.31 6.16
C ILE A 439 -9.84 15.95 5.93
N ILE A 440 -10.28 14.76 6.34
CA ILE A 440 -11.69 14.31 6.21
C ILE A 440 -12.61 15.24 6.98
N GLY A 441 -12.24 15.64 8.19
CA GLY A 441 -13.01 16.57 9.00
C GLY A 441 -13.21 17.92 8.29
N THR A 442 -12.16 18.40 7.61
CA THR A 442 -12.26 19.61 6.78
C THR A 442 -13.22 19.39 5.60
N VAL A 443 -13.02 18.33 4.83
CA VAL A 443 -13.88 17.99 3.67
C VAL A 443 -15.34 17.86 4.09
N SER A 444 -15.59 17.20 5.23
CA SER A 444 -16.94 17.03 5.79
C SER A 444 -17.55 18.36 6.27
N LEU A 445 -16.77 19.21 6.94
CA LEU A 445 -17.26 20.47 7.50
C LEU A 445 -17.55 21.51 6.40
N THR A 446 -16.71 21.55 5.36
CA THR A 446 -16.80 22.55 4.28
C THR A 446 -17.65 22.09 3.09
N GLY A 447 -17.96 20.80 2.98
CA GLY A 447 -18.62 20.25 1.80
C GLY A 447 -17.73 20.20 0.54
N LEU A 448 -16.40 20.30 0.72
CA LEU A 448 -15.43 20.38 -0.38
C LEU A 448 -15.57 19.22 -1.39
N GLY A 449 -15.88 18.01 -0.93
CA GLY A 449 -16.07 16.86 -1.82
C GLY A 449 -17.20 17.06 -2.82
N LEU A 450 -18.35 17.59 -2.37
CA LEU A 450 -19.49 17.91 -3.24
C LEU A 450 -19.15 19.05 -4.20
N SER A 451 -18.49 20.10 -3.72
CA SER A 451 -18.07 21.23 -4.56
C SER A 451 -17.13 20.80 -5.69
N MET A 452 -16.19 19.90 -5.40
CA MET A 452 -15.31 19.31 -6.41
C MET A 452 -16.09 18.46 -7.42
N GLY A 453 -17.07 17.68 -6.95
CA GLY A 453 -17.98 16.93 -7.83
C GLY A 453 -18.68 17.82 -8.84
N TYR A 454 -19.29 18.91 -8.36
CA TYR A 454 -19.94 19.89 -9.24
C TYR A 454 -19.02 20.52 -10.27
N LEU A 455 -17.79 20.89 -9.88
CA LEU A 455 -16.82 21.45 -10.82
C LEU A 455 -16.47 20.49 -11.94
N ILE A 456 -16.27 19.22 -11.61
CA ILE A 456 -15.94 18.21 -12.62
C ILE A 456 -17.14 17.96 -13.53
N LEU A 457 -18.35 17.87 -12.99
CA LEU A 457 -19.58 17.73 -13.79
C LEU A 457 -19.78 18.89 -14.77
N GLN A 458 -19.47 20.12 -14.38
CA GLN A 458 -19.52 21.27 -15.29
C GLN A 458 -18.53 21.18 -16.46
N VAL A 459 -17.34 20.59 -16.22
CA VAL A 459 -16.31 20.41 -17.25
C VAL A 459 -16.60 19.22 -18.13
N VAL A 460 -17.07 18.12 -17.51
CA VAL A 460 -17.23 16.82 -18.19
C VAL A 460 -18.55 16.71 -18.93
N GLY A 461 -19.63 17.28 -18.39
CA GLY A 461 -20.99 17.07 -18.87
C GLY A 461 -21.56 15.69 -18.48
N GLU A 462 -22.86 15.51 -18.68
CA GLU A 462 -23.53 14.26 -18.34
C GLU A 462 -23.07 13.10 -19.24
N GLY A 463 -22.79 11.93 -18.64
CA GLY A 463 -22.48 10.68 -19.35
C GLY A 463 -21.04 10.49 -19.83
N GLN A 464 -20.12 11.43 -19.60
CA GLN A 464 -18.72 11.29 -20.02
C GLN A 464 -17.86 10.63 -18.93
N ILE A 465 -18.19 9.40 -18.55
CA ILE A 465 -17.54 8.65 -17.46
C ILE A 465 -16.02 8.53 -17.65
N TYR A 466 -15.54 8.30 -18.87
CA TYR A 466 -14.11 8.15 -19.15
C TYR A 466 -13.32 9.46 -18.98
N LEU A 467 -13.91 10.61 -19.34
CA LEU A 467 -13.27 11.91 -19.12
C LEU A 467 -13.22 12.25 -17.62
N ALA A 468 -14.30 11.97 -16.88
CA ALA A 468 -14.31 12.07 -15.42
C ALA A 468 -13.23 11.18 -14.79
N GLY A 469 -13.15 9.92 -15.22
CA GLY A 469 -12.12 8.98 -14.80
C GLY A 469 -10.71 9.50 -15.08
N PHE A 470 -10.47 10.09 -16.25
CA PHE A 470 -9.16 10.65 -16.59
C PHE A 470 -8.75 11.81 -15.66
N LEU A 471 -9.68 12.72 -15.38
CA LEU A 471 -9.43 13.83 -14.43
C LEU A 471 -9.21 13.31 -13.01
N VAL A 472 -10.01 12.35 -12.57
CA VAL A 472 -9.86 11.69 -11.26
C VAL A 472 -8.55 10.92 -11.18
N MET A 473 -8.10 10.26 -12.25
CA MET A 473 -6.79 9.60 -12.30
C MET A 473 -5.67 10.60 -12.04
N ILE A 474 -5.65 11.73 -12.76
CA ILE A 474 -4.64 12.78 -12.59
C ILE A 474 -4.67 13.31 -11.15
N MET A 475 -5.83 13.61 -10.63
CA MET A 475 -6.03 14.08 -9.26
C MET A 475 -5.53 13.06 -8.24
N SER A 476 -5.86 11.78 -8.43
CA SER A 476 -5.44 10.69 -7.54
C SER A 476 -3.92 10.52 -7.52
N ILE A 477 -3.27 10.61 -8.68
CA ILE A 477 -1.81 10.54 -8.78
C ILE A 477 -1.18 11.73 -8.06
N ILE A 478 -1.66 12.95 -8.31
CA ILE A 478 -1.11 14.18 -7.71
C ILE A 478 -1.27 14.16 -6.18
N LEU A 479 -2.47 13.84 -5.68
CA LEU A 479 -2.74 13.77 -4.24
C LEU A 479 -2.00 12.63 -3.54
N GLY A 480 -1.69 11.56 -4.27
CA GLY A 480 -0.93 10.42 -3.76
C GLY A 480 0.58 10.61 -3.75
N MET A 481 1.11 11.62 -4.45
CA MET A 481 2.56 11.83 -4.56
C MET A 481 3.20 12.15 -3.21
N GLY A 482 4.24 11.38 -2.86
CA GLY A 482 5.02 11.65 -1.65
C GLY A 482 4.32 11.28 -0.34
N VAL A 483 3.25 10.49 -0.40
CA VAL A 483 2.45 10.08 0.76
C VAL A 483 2.41 8.55 0.84
N PRO A 484 2.44 7.94 2.03
CA PRO A 484 2.24 6.50 2.20
C PRO A 484 0.91 6.04 1.58
N GLY A 485 0.87 4.83 1.00
CA GLY A 485 -0.27 4.35 0.20
C GLY A 485 -1.63 4.42 0.90
N VAL A 486 -1.70 4.10 2.20
CA VAL A 486 -2.94 4.24 2.99
C VAL A 486 -3.41 5.70 3.04
N ALA A 487 -2.49 6.61 3.33
CA ALA A 487 -2.79 8.04 3.41
C ALA A 487 -3.18 8.60 2.04
N ALA A 488 -2.45 8.21 0.98
CA ALA A 488 -2.76 8.57 -0.39
C ALA A 488 -4.19 8.17 -0.77
N TYR A 489 -4.55 6.90 -0.54
CA TYR A 489 -5.88 6.41 -0.84
C TYR A 489 -6.97 7.19 -0.08
N VAL A 490 -6.79 7.45 1.21
CA VAL A 490 -7.83 8.10 2.01
C VAL A 490 -8.07 9.55 1.58
N ILE A 491 -7.00 10.28 1.26
CA ILE A 491 -7.13 11.65 0.73
C ILE A 491 -7.89 11.62 -0.61
N VAL A 492 -7.50 10.72 -1.49
CA VAL A 492 -8.15 10.54 -2.78
C VAL A 492 -9.61 10.11 -2.61
N ALA A 493 -9.88 9.19 -1.68
CA ALA A 493 -11.23 8.72 -1.40
C ALA A 493 -12.16 9.85 -0.94
N ALA A 494 -11.66 10.74 -0.08
CA ALA A 494 -12.46 11.84 0.44
C ALA A 494 -12.85 12.88 -0.63
N VAL A 495 -12.03 13.04 -1.68
CA VAL A 495 -12.18 14.11 -2.68
C VAL A 495 -12.65 13.57 -4.04
N ALA A 496 -12.11 12.44 -4.48
CA ALA A 496 -12.27 11.93 -5.84
C ALA A 496 -13.42 10.93 -6.00
N ILE A 497 -13.70 10.12 -4.99
CA ILE A 497 -14.76 9.11 -5.09
C ILE A 497 -16.15 9.73 -5.26
N PRO A 498 -16.55 10.78 -4.49
CA PRO A 498 -17.83 11.42 -4.70
C PRO A 498 -18.06 11.85 -6.16
N VAL A 499 -17.01 12.31 -6.83
CA VAL A 499 -17.05 12.71 -8.24
C VAL A 499 -17.43 11.53 -9.15
N LEU A 500 -16.78 10.38 -8.99
CA LEU A 500 -17.06 9.20 -9.82
C LEU A 500 -18.46 8.64 -9.56
N VAL A 501 -18.90 8.65 -8.31
CA VAL A 501 -20.23 8.18 -7.93
C VAL A 501 -21.31 9.10 -8.52
N GLU A 502 -21.08 10.41 -8.51
CA GLU A 502 -22.02 11.40 -9.08
C GLU A 502 -22.20 11.23 -10.60
N VAL A 503 -21.15 10.86 -11.34
CA VAL A 503 -21.27 10.53 -12.78
C VAL A 503 -21.83 9.13 -13.04
N GLY A 504 -22.26 8.39 -12.01
CA GLY A 504 -22.94 7.10 -12.12
C GLY A 504 -22.01 5.87 -12.06
N VAL A 505 -20.74 6.01 -11.67
CA VAL A 505 -19.83 4.89 -11.46
C VAL A 505 -20.24 4.08 -10.23
N ASN A 506 -20.20 2.75 -10.33
CA ASN A 506 -20.41 1.86 -9.19
C ASN A 506 -19.43 2.21 -8.05
N GLU A 507 -19.92 2.27 -6.81
CA GLU A 507 -19.15 2.73 -5.65
C GLU A 507 -17.89 1.87 -5.40
N MET A 508 -17.98 0.54 -5.46
CA MET A 508 -16.83 -0.37 -5.37
C MET A 508 -15.80 -0.09 -6.48
N ALA A 509 -16.28 0.16 -7.71
CA ALA A 509 -15.42 0.47 -8.85
C ALA A 509 -14.72 1.83 -8.67
N ALA A 510 -15.42 2.84 -8.18
CA ALA A 510 -14.86 4.16 -7.87
C ALA A 510 -13.75 4.06 -6.80
N HIS A 511 -14.01 3.30 -5.73
CA HIS A 511 -13.04 3.04 -4.68
C HIS A 511 -11.82 2.28 -5.19
N MET A 512 -12.01 1.20 -5.97
CA MET A 512 -10.92 0.41 -6.52
C MET A 512 -10.09 1.21 -7.54
N PHE A 513 -10.74 2.02 -8.37
CA PHE A 513 -10.12 2.96 -9.30
C PHE A 513 -9.16 3.91 -8.55
N CYS A 514 -9.68 4.61 -7.56
CA CYS A 514 -8.93 5.55 -6.76
C CYS A 514 -7.78 4.89 -5.98
N LEU A 515 -8.01 3.70 -5.43
CA LEU A 515 -7.00 2.91 -4.72
C LEU A 515 -5.81 2.60 -5.62
N ILE A 516 -6.07 2.06 -6.82
CA ILE A 516 -5.00 1.65 -7.73
C ILE A 516 -4.15 2.87 -8.14
N TYR A 517 -4.78 4.01 -8.51
CA TYR A 517 -4.00 5.20 -8.89
C TYR A 517 -3.29 5.86 -7.71
N ALA A 518 -3.86 5.85 -6.51
CA ALA A 518 -3.16 6.28 -5.31
C ALA A 518 -1.89 5.43 -5.07
N CYS A 519 -1.95 4.11 -5.31
CA CYS A 519 -0.77 3.24 -5.22
C CYS A 519 0.23 3.52 -6.36
N LEU A 520 -0.24 3.68 -7.61
CA LEU A 520 0.61 3.93 -8.78
C LEU A 520 1.34 5.28 -8.71
N SER A 521 0.90 6.24 -7.90
CA SER A 521 1.63 7.48 -7.62
C SER A 521 3.07 7.22 -7.12
N ASN A 522 3.31 6.07 -6.46
CA ASN A 522 4.63 5.65 -5.97
C ASN A 522 5.64 5.32 -7.09
N ILE A 523 5.18 5.08 -8.32
CA ILE A 523 6.06 4.86 -9.48
C ILE A 523 5.98 5.99 -10.51
N THR A 524 5.08 6.96 -10.31
CA THR A 524 4.81 8.02 -11.29
C THR A 524 5.67 9.27 -11.01
N PRO A 525 6.47 9.76 -11.98
CA PRO A 525 7.17 11.04 -11.84
C PRO A 525 6.19 12.20 -11.57
N PRO A 526 6.61 13.27 -10.87
CA PRO A 526 7.98 13.63 -10.48
C PRO A 526 8.44 13.09 -9.12
N VAL A 527 7.57 12.50 -8.29
CA VAL A 527 7.93 12.09 -6.93
C VAL A 527 8.32 10.61 -6.84
N ALA A 528 7.58 9.70 -7.46
CA ALA A 528 7.90 8.28 -7.70
C ALA A 528 8.74 7.57 -6.63
N MET A 529 8.34 7.65 -5.34
CA MET A 529 9.16 7.26 -4.19
C MET A 529 9.74 5.84 -4.30
N SER A 530 8.91 4.85 -4.67
CA SER A 530 9.37 3.46 -4.80
C SER A 530 10.40 3.30 -5.91
N SER A 531 10.21 4.01 -7.04
CA SER A 531 11.16 4.00 -8.15
C SER A 531 12.48 4.66 -7.78
N TYR A 532 12.44 5.70 -6.94
CA TYR A 532 13.65 6.41 -6.53
C TYR A 532 14.48 5.60 -5.55
N VAL A 533 13.85 4.93 -4.60
CA VAL A 533 14.55 4.00 -3.70
C VAL A 533 15.13 2.82 -4.49
N ALA A 534 14.35 2.23 -5.40
CA ALA A 534 14.84 1.16 -6.29
C ALA A 534 16.01 1.63 -7.17
N ALA A 535 15.98 2.87 -7.68
CA ALA A 535 17.06 3.47 -8.43
C ALA A 535 18.33 3.66 -7.60
N GLY A 536 18.18 4.02 -6.31
CA GLY A 536 19.27 4.09 -5.35
C GLY A 536 19.96 2.73 -5.16
N ILE A 537 19.18 1.67 -4.94
CA ILE A 537 19.71 0.30 -4.79
C ILE A 537 20.35 -0.19 -6.11
N ALA A 538 19.76 0.16 -7.25
CA ALA A 538 20.28 -0.20 -8.57
C ALA A 538 21.51 0.61 -8.97
N ASP A 539 21.84 1.70 -8.30
CA ASP A 539 22.79 2.74 -8.72
C ASP A 539 22.46 3.26 -10.13
N SER A 540 21.22 3.67 -10.34
CA SER A 540 20.67 4.08 -11.65
C SER A 540 20.06 5.48 -11.62
N ASN A 541 19.74 6.01 -12.79
CA ASN A 541 19.08 7.31 -12.91
C ASN A 541 17.61 7.22 -12.46
N GLN A 542 17.22 8.02 -11.48
CA GLN A 542 15.89 8.02 -10.86
C GLN A 542 14.76 8.27 -11.88
N THR A 543 14.91 9.30 -12.73
CA THR A 543 13.90 9.66 -13.73
C THR A 543 13.75 8.58 -14.80
N LYS A 544 14.86 8.00 -15.28
CA LYS A 544 14.81 6.90 -16.26
C LYS A 544 14.18 5.65 -15.64
N THR A 545 14.52 5.33 -14.41
CA THR A 545 13.95 4.19 -13.70
C THR A 545 12.44 4.35 -13.51
N SER A 546 11.97 5.53 -13.10
CA SER A 546 10.52 5.77 -12.92
C SER A 546 9.76 5.78 -14.26
N LEU A 547 10.31 6.31 -15.34
CA LEU A 547 9.68 6.23 -16.67
C LEU A 547 9.56 4.78 -17.17
N ILE A 548 10.57 3.95 -16.92
CA ILE A 548 10.51 2.52 -17.23
C ILE A 548 9.48 1.83 -16.31
N ALA A 549 9.40 2.23 -15.04
CA ALA A 549 8.41 1.70 -14.11
C ALA A 549 6.98 2.01 -14.55
N VAL A 550 6.68 3.25 -14.97
CA VAL A 550 5.38 3.61 -15.56
C VAL A 550 5.06 2.73 -16.77
N LYS A 551 6.04 2.52 -17.68
CA LYS A 551 5.85 1.64 -18.84
C LYS A 551 5.55 0.19 -18.44
N LEU A 552 6.27 -0.37 -17.47
CA LEU A 552 6.05 -1.73 -16.98
C LEU A 552 4.72 -1.88 -16.23
N GLY A 553 4.33 -0.86 -15.48
CA GLY A 553 3.07 -0.79 -14.73
C GLY A 553 1.86 -0.37 -15.56
N LEU A 554 1.96 -0.22 -16.88
CA LEU A 554 0.93 0.37 -17.73
C LEU A 554 -0.40 -0.40 -17.68
N VAL A 555 -0.37 -1.71 -17.43
CA VAL A 555 -1.58 -2.51 -17.18
C VAL A 555 -2.37 -1.92 -16.01
N GLY A 556 -1.70 -1.53 -14.93
CA GLY A 556 -2.33 -0.89 -13.77
C GLY A 556 -2.93 0.50 -14.08
N PHE A 557 -2.39 1.23 -15.07
CA PHE A 557 -2.96 2.50 -15.51
C PHE A 557 -4.13 2.34 -16.47
N ILE A 558 -4.21 1.26 -17.22
CA ILE A 558 -5.28 1.03 -18.21
C ILE A 558 -6.46 0.28 -17.59
N LEU A 559 -6.17 -0.76 -16.80
CA LEU A 559 -7.17 -1.67 -16.26
C LEU A 559 -8.30 -0.98 -15.48
N PRO A 560 -8.06 0.01 -14.60
CA PRO A 560 -9.12 0.64 -13.83
C PRO A 560 -10.16 1.38 -14.67
N PHE A 561 -9.82 1.88 -15.86
CA PHE A 561 -10.79 2.53 -16.73
C PHE A 561 -11.93 1.60 -17.14
N PHE A 562 -11.67 0.30 -17.26
CA PHE A 562 -12.69 -0.70 -17.62
C PHE A 562 -13.63 -1.03 -16.45
N PHE A 563 -13.31 -0.62 -15.22
CA PHE A 563 -14.23 -0.75 -14.08
C PHE A 563 -15.31 0.33 -14.05
N LEU A 564 -15.08 1.46 -14.75
CA LEU A 564 -15.93 2.65 -14.63
C LEU A 564 -17.33 2.39 -15.18
N ASP A 565 -17.46 1.77 -16.33
CA ASP A 565 -18.73 1.45 -16.95
C ASP A 565 -19.16 -0.01 -16.75
N ASN A 566 -18.20 -0.92 -16.64
CA ASN A 566 -18.50 -2.35 -16.49
C ASN A 566 -17.59 -3.02 -15.43
N PRO A 567 -17.99 -3.04 -14.16
CA PRO A 567 -17.18 -3.59 -13.07
C PRO A 567 -17.20 -5.12 -12.97
N VAL A 568 -17.42 -5.86 -14.07
CA VAL A 568 -17.43 -7.34 -14.10
C VAL A 568 -16.10 -7.97 -13.67
N LEU A 569 -14.98 -7.26 -13.90
CA LEU A 569 -13.65 -7.67 -13.45
C LEU A 569 -13.45 -7.51 -11.93
N LEU A 570 -14.35 -6.81 -11.25
CA LEU A 570 -14.39 -6.71 -9.79
C LEU A 570 -15.36 -7.77 -9.25
N LEU A 571 -14.84 -8.93 -8.88
CA LEU A 571 -15.67 -10.05 -8.45
C LEU A 571 -16.58 -9.65 -7.27
N GLY A 572 -17.88 -9.87 -7.41
CA GLY A 572 -18.87 -9.54 -6.39
C GLY A 572 -19.32 -8.07 -6.37
N ALA A 573 -18.80 -7.20 -7.24
CA ALA A 573 -19.30 -5.83 -7.40
C ALA A 573 -20.61 -5.76 -8.22
N THR A 574 -20.91 -6.80 -8.99
CA THR A 574 -22.11 -6.92 -9.81
C THR A 574 -22.77 -8.28 -9.61
N ASN A 575 -24.08 -8.36 -9.85
CA ASN A 575 -24.84 -9.61 -9.78
C ASN A 575 -24.81 -10.40 -11.11
N VAL A 576 -23.73 -10.32 -11.87
CA VAL A 576 -23.56 -11.09 -13.10
C VAL A 576 -23.21 -12.54 -12.80
N GLY A 577 -23.68 -13.45 -13.64
CA GLY A 577 -23.38 -14.87 -13.50
C GLY A 577 -21.87 -15.16 -13.58
N TRP A 578 -21.40 -16.15 -12.81
CA TRP A 578 -19.98 -16.52 -12.73
C TRP A 578 -19.32 -16.85 -14.09
N MET A 579 -20.10 -17.37 -15.05
CA MET A 579 -19.61 -17.67 -16.41
C MET A 579 -19.23 -16.41 -17.18
N ILE A 580 -19.97 -15.31 -17.01
CA ILE A 580 -19.68 -14.02 -17.65
C ILE A 580 -18.40 -13.43 -17.06
N SER A 581 -18.27 -13.47 -15.73
CA SER A 581 -17.04 -13.02 -15.06
C SER A 581 -15.83 -13.86 -15.45
N LEU A 582 -15.96 -15.18 -15.53
CA LEU A 582 -14.88 -16.07 -15.97
C LEU A 582 -14.44 -15.77 -17.41
N LYS A 583 -15.40 -15.59 -18.33
CA LYS A 583 -15.10 -15.20 -19.71
C LYS A 583 -14.34 -13.88 -19.75
N ALA A 584 -14.82 -12.84 -19.03
CA ALA A 584 -14.16 -11.54 -18.98
C ALA A 584 -12.73 -11.60 -18.40
N VAL A 585 -12.52 -12.45 -17.40
CA VAL A 585 -11.17 -12.68 -16.85
C VAL A 585 -10.24 -13.33 -17.86
N ILE A 586 -10.72 -14.35 -18.59
CA ILE A 586 -9.91 -15.05 -19.62
C ILE A 586 -9.52 -14.09 -20.75
N THR A 587 -10.48 -13.31 -21.28
CA THR A 587 -10.19 -12.34 -22.35
C THR A 587 -9.27 -11.22 -21.85
N ALA A 588 -9.45 -10.73 -20.63
CA ALA A 588 -8.57 -9.75 -20.02
C ALA A 588 -7.14 -10.31 -19.79
N CYS A 589 -6.98 -11.60 -19.47
CA CYS A 589 -5.66 -12.23 -19.37
C CYS A 589 -4.93 -12.22 -20.73
N VAL A 590 -5.60 -12.64 -21.78
CA VAL A 590 -5.02 -12.63 -23.14
C VAL A 590 -4.72 -11.21 -23.59
N GLY A 591 -5.63 -10.26 -23.32
CA GLY A 591 -5.42 -8.84 -23.59
C GLY A 591 -4.21 -8.26 -22.84
N THR A 592 -4.05 -8.63 -21.58
CA THR A 592 -2.90 -8.21 -20.76
C THR A 592 -1.58 -8.73 -21.33
N ILE A 593 -1.53 -9.97 -21.81
CA ILE A 593 -0.36 -10.55 -22.47
C ILE A 593 -0.06 -9.82 -23.79
N ALA A 594 -1.10 -9.54 -24.59
CA ALA A 594 -0.97 -8.79 -25.83
C ALA A 594 -0.43 -7.36 -25.58
N LEU A 595 -0.92 -6.68 -24.51
CA LEU A 595 -0.43 -5.37 -24.10
C LEU A 595 1.07 -5.42 -23.73
N ALA A 596 1.46 -6.39 -22.93
CA ALA A 596 2.86 -6.57 -22.53
C ALA A 596 3.75 -6.83 -23.76
N ALA A 597 3.32 -7.63 -24.71
CA ALA A 597 4.05 -7.90 -25.97
C ALA A 597 4.17 -6.63 -26.84
N GLY A 598 3.09 -5.90 -27.04
CA GLY A 598 3.04 -4.67 -27.83
C GLY A 598 3.96 -3.58 -27.26
N LEU A 599 3.95 -3.39 -25.94
CA LEU A 599 4.77 -2.41 -25.24
C LEU A 599 6.26 -2.75 -25.29
N ASN A 600 6.63 -4.03 -25.15
CA ASN A 600 8.03 -4.45 -25.19
C ASN A 600 8.52 -4.68 -26.64
N GLY A 601 7.61 -4.74 -27.62
CA GLY A 601 7.94 -4.93 -29.02
C GLY A 601 8.52 -6.32 -29.35
N TYR A 602 8.06 -7.33 -28.60
CA TYR A 602 8.46 -8.72 -28.76
C TYR A 602 7.29 -9.66 -28.37
N LEU A 603 6.98 -10.63 -29.21
CA LEU A 603 6.03 -11.70 -28.93
C LEU A 603 6.71 -13.07 -29.11
N LEU A 604 6.78 -13.60 -30.30
CA LEU A 604 7.63 -14.74 -30.69
C LEU A 604 8.95 -14.26 -31.31
N ASN A 605 8.91 -13.11 -31.99
CA ASN A 605 10.03 -12.40 -32.58
C ASN A 605 9.90 -10.89 -32.29
N LYS A 606 10.87 -10.08 -32.73
CA LYS A 606 10.77 -8.62 -32.68
C LYS A 606 9.56 -8.15 -33.50
N CYS A 607 8.71 -7.33 -32.89
CA CYS A 607 7.54 -6.75 -33.52
C CYS A 607 7.87 -5.43 -34.21
N ASN A 608 7.38 -5.22 -35.42
CA ASN A 608 7.40 -3.93 -36.08
C ASN A 608 6.36 -2.97 -35.47
N MET A 609 6.35 -1.69 -35.88
CA MET A 609 5.43 -0.70 -35.29
C MET A 609 3.96 -1.03 -35.54
N ALA A 610 3.61 -1.54 -36.73
CA ALA A 610 2.24 -1.94 -37.04
C ALA A 610 1.77 -3.10 -36.14
N GLU A 611 2.59 -4.15 -35.99
CA GLU A 611 2.30 -5.27 -35.08
C GLU A 611 2.14 -4.81 -33.62
N ARG A 612 2.98 -3.89 -33.17
CA ARG A 612 2.89 -3.30 -31.82
C ARG A 612 1.59 -2.55 -31.61
N THR A 613 1.21 -1.69 -32.57
CA THR A 613 -0.05 -0.93 -32.50
C THR A 613 -1.25 -1.87 -32.50
N LEU A 614 -1.27 -2.87 -33.39
CA LEU A 614 -2.36 -3.85 -33.45
C LEU A 614 -2.44 -4.69 -32.16
N LEU A 615 -1.30 -5.06 -31.53
CA LEU A 615 -1.27 -5.75 -30.25
C LEU A 615 -1.88 -4.89 -29.14
N VAL A 616 -1.59 -3.59 -29.11
CA VAL A 616 -2.16 -2.65 -28.13
C VAL A 616 -3.66 -2.48 -28.37
N VAL A 617 -4.11 -2.33 -29.62
CA VAL A 617 -5.55 -2.25 -29.96
C VAL A 617 -6.27 -3.53 -29.56
N SER A 618 -5.71 -4.69 -29.92
CA SER A 618 -6.23 -6.00 -29.51
C SER A 618 -6.33 -6.13 -27.99
N ALA A 619 -5.33 -5.66 -27.27
CA ALA A 619 -5.32 -5.68 -25.82
C ALA A 619 -6.47 -4.86 -25.23
N ILE A 620 -6.62 -3.62 -25.66
CA ILE A 620 -7.68 -2.71 -25.18
C ILE A 620 -9.07 -3.32 -25.44
N THR A 621 -9.29 -3.86 -26.63
CA THR A 621 -10.58 -4.49 -26.98
C THR A 621 -10.87 -5.75 -26.19
N MET A 622 -9.84 -6.55 -25.78
CA MET A 622 -10.02 -7.79 -25.01
C MET A 622 -10.08 -7.56 -23.50
N ILE A 623 -9.51 -6.47 -22.99
CA ILE A 623 -9.64 -6.12 -21.57
C ILE A 623 -11.00 -5.48 -21.29
N HIS A 624 -11.58 -4.78 -22.27
CA HIS A 624 -12.94 -4.23 -22.17
C HIS A 624 -13.98 -5.36 -22.21
N PRO A 625 -14.78 -5.55 -21.14
CA PRO A 625 -15.73 -6.66 -21.08
C PRO A 625 -16.89 -6.47 -22.08
N GLY A 626 -16.87 -7.16 -23.22
CA GLY A 626 -17.93 -7.09 -24.24
C GLY A 626 -17.77 -8.19 -25.29
N ALA A 627 -18.87 -8.83 -25.70
CA ALA A 627 -18.79 -9.93 -26.67
C ALA A 627 -18.23 -9.50 -28.03
N PHE A 628 -18.60 -8.30 -28.49
CA PHE A 628 -18.14 -7.75 -29.77
C PHE A 628 -16.66 -7.33 -29.71
N THR A 629 -16.28 -6.66 -28.63
CA THR A 629 -14.89 -6.24 -28.39
C THR A 629 -13.96 -7.44 -28.23
N ASP A 630 -14.40 -8.50 -27.54
CA ASP A 630 -13.67 -9.75 -27.38
C ASP A 630 -13.35 -10.40 -28.73
N ILE A 631 -14.38 -10.51 -29.64
CA ILE A 631 -14.20 -11.11 -30.97
C ILE A 631 -13.16 -10.33 -31.79
N ILE A 632 -13.28 -9.00 -31.83
CA ILE A 632 -12.32 -8.13 -32.54
C ILE A 632 -10.92 -8.36 -32.00
N GLY A 633 -10.76 -8.33 -30.67
CA GLY A 633 -9.47 -8.50 -30.01
C GLY A 633 -8.84 -9.86 -30.27
N ILE A 634 -9.63 -10.95 -30.18
CA ILE A 634 -9.16 -12.32 -30.43
C ILE A 634 -8.74 -12.48 -31.91
N VAL A 635 -9.50 -11.95 -32.86
CA VAL A 635 -9.16 -12.01 -34.29
C VAL A 635 -7.86 -11.25 -34.57
N LEU A 636 -7.70 -10.03 -34.02
CA LEU A 636 -6.48 -9.26 -34.20
C LEU A 636 -5.27 -9.95 -33.59
N PHE A 637 -5.41 -10.45 -32.35
CA PHE A 637 -4.33 -11.17 -31.67
C PHE A 637 -3.94 -12.44 -32.41
N GLY A 638 -4.93 -13.25 -32.86
CA GLY A 638 -4.72 -14.44 -33.62
C GLY A 638 -4.00 -14.20 -34.96
N ALA A 639 -4.41 -13.16 -35.69
CA ALA A 639 -3.76 -12.77 -36.95
C ALA A 639 -2.27 -12.41 -36.72
N ILE A 640 -1.96 -11.62 -35.66
CA ILE A 640 -0.59 -11.27 -35.34
C ILE A 640 0.22 -12.50 -34.92
N LEU A 641 -0.40 -13.39 -34.14
CA LEU A 641 0.25 -14.62 -33.66
C LEU A 641 0.64 -15.52 -34.81
N VAL A 642 -0.25 -15.67 -35.80
CA VAL A 642 0.03 -16.43 -37.05
C VAL A 642 1.15 -15.77 -37.85
N LEU A 643 1.12 -14.46 -38.05
CA LEU A 643 2.18 -13.72 -38.74
C LEU A 643 3.55 -13.87 -38.03
N GLN A 644 3.56 -13.78 -36.72
CA GLN A 644 4.78 -13.93 -35.90
C GLN A 644 5.28 -15.39 -35.94
N TRP A 645 4.38 -16.38 -35.95
CA TRP A 645 4.73 -17.79 -36.07
C TRP A 645 5.35 -18.11 -37.44
N MET A 646 4.78 -17.57 -38.50
CA MET A 646 5.35 -17.70 -39.87
C MET A 646 6.74 -17.12 -39.98
N LYS A 647 6.96 -15.92 -39.40
CA LYS A 647 8.29 -15.29 -39.31
C LYS A 647 9.28 -16.14 -38.52
N HIS A 648 8.81 -16.74 -37.40
CA HIS A 648 9.66 -17.57 -36.56
C HIS A 648 10.13 -18.84 -37.31
N LYS A 649 9.21 -19.49 -38.03
CA LYS A 649 9.51 -20.67 -38.84
C LYS A 649 10.51 -20.35 -39.95
N ASN A 650 10.35 -19.22 -40.65
CA ASN A 650 11.23 -18.80 -41.74
C ASN A 650 12.63 -18.36 -41.24
N ALA A 651 12.77 -17.99 -39.96
CA ALA A 651 14.05 -17.65 -39.37
C ALA A 651 14.84 -18.87 -38.84
N GLN A 652 14.21 -20.05 -38.78
CA GLN A 652 14.83 -21.32 -38.42
C GLN A 652 15.26 -22.17 -39.63
N ILE A 653 14.79 -21.82 -40.82
CA ILE A 653 15.22 -22.35 -42.11
C ILE A 653 16.35 -21.48 -42.64
#